data_2da64508d70f8a35955c69044a932e84
#
_entry.id   2da64508d70f8a35955c69044a932e84
#
_cell.length_a   1.000
_cell.length_b   1.000
_cell.length_c   1.000
_cell.angle_alpha   90.00
_cell.angle_beta   90.00
_cell.angle_gamma   90.00
#
_symmetry.space_group_name_H-M   'P 1'
#
loop_
_entity.id
_entity.type
_entity.pdbx_description
1 polymer ?
#
loop_
_entity_poly.entity_id
_entity_poly.type
_entity_poly.pdbx_seq_one_letter_code
_entity_poly.pdbx_strand_id
1 'polypeptide(L)'
;MIFSAGTYAITDTIVLEPQDSGVSYEADAGAKVILTGGRKIEGAMKDGMWTAKADPAWRFEGLWVNGQRAQRARTPNEGFIQAMGQPQNPPDDAKPTGDAGRTLLAIEPQYAQALAALSAEERRDVNVLVYFSWDMHRHRLENAAADGTLQFTGPLQRSFFSLAPFQNMRLENFRAALDAPGEWFLARDGTLSYIPRKGETVTDVWAPVAQQWIVLRGDPKKDEFVSKITFRGLSFRHQAWTTPEGGASFGQAESKLIAAIEADGAREITFEDCELAHTMTNAVWFRRGCRDITIRKCHIHDLGAAGVKIGDPTISKDGPEHTSHVLVENTIIQSGGRVFPAGIGALIFHASDCTLRHCDIGDFFYSAVSIGWTWGYKPTPCARNTVEACNLHHLGWAELSDMGAVYTLGPQPGTVIRGCHMHDIGCASYGGWGMYNDEGSTGIVWENNLVHDTQDGGYHQHYGRGNIIRNNIFAFQKEVQIRRSKPEEFLAFAFEQNIVVFSEGKLFGHVDKNWFDGRVFVNRNLYWKTGGAPFDFAGKTWDEWRNFGHDVESVIADPLFVAPENGNYTLRPESPALKIGFTPFDWRIAGVTGEDAWKKIAATDFGPMKYGIKPKAPPMKLADGFEGTPIGAKPSQAQGLYKKDPAMVRVVGEGAAHGERCLQLTDGPDLTSAYEPHFYYLPNHEQGTTHVAFDVKLEPGYEFLHEWRDNTPLADKAYRSGPMIEFKKGALSSGGRKLADAPPDVWLHVEVNAKIGDGRDNTFDLTLTLPGGQPQHFEKLPFASTHMEKLDWVGFISPGKESAKCWLDEIVIENTVAK
;
A
#
# COMPACT_ATOMS: atom_id res chain seq x y z
N MET A 1 1.78 -38.54 -21.90
CA MET A 1 2.18 -39.24 -20.64
C MET A 1 0.99 -39.30 -19.72
N ILE A 2 0.58 -40.45 -19.25
CA ILE A 2 -0.57 -40.62 -18.36
C ILE A 2 -0.04 -41.02 -16.97
N PHE A 3 -0.51 -40.33 -15.92
CA PHE A 3 -0.13 -40.63 -14.55
C PHE A 3 -1.26 -41.40 -13.84
N SER A 4 -0.94 -42.47 -13.19
CA SER A 4 -1.82 -43.18 -12.28
C SER A 4 -1.98 -42.43 -10.96
N ALA A 5 -3.00 -42.77 -10.16
CA ALA A 5 -3.21 -42.18 -8.86
C ALA A 5 -1.97 -42.32 -7.96
N GLY A 6 -1.52 -41.24 -7.36
CA GLY A 6 -0.34 -41.25 -6.49
C GLY A 6 0.24 -39.87 -6.25
N THR A 7 1.26 -39.81 -5.37
CA THR A 7 2.06 -38.63 -5.11
C THR A 7 3.46 -38.83 -5.68
N TYR A 8 3.86 -37.92 -6.55
CA TYR A 8 5.13 -37.95 -7.27
C TYR A 8 6.00 -36.79 -6.82
N ALA A 9 7.21 -37.05 -6.40
CA ALA A 9 8.13 -36.02 -5.93
C ALA A 9 8.78 -35.28 -7.10
N ILE A 10 8.75 -33.96 -7.06
CA ILE A 10 9.57 -33.06 -7.88
C ILE A 10 10.76 -32.67 -7.00
N THR A 11 11.89 -33.35 -7.20
CA THR A 11 13.13 -33.06 -6.45
C THR A 11 13.96 -31.97 -7.09
N ASP A 12 13.88 -31.87 -8.41
CA ASP A 12 14.54 -30.88 -9.23
C ASP A 12 13.54 -30.24 -10.18
N THR A 13 13.80 -29.02 -10.59
CA THR A 13 12.95 -28.32 -11.57
C THR A 13 12.85 -29.11 -12.88
N ILE A 14 11.63 -29.40 -13.31
CA ILE A 14 11.37 -30.01 -14.64
C ILE A 14 11.55 -28.92 -15.69
N VAL A 15 12.58 -29.05 -16.53
CA VAL A 15 12.84 -28.13 -17.63
C VAL A 15 12.36 -28.74 -18.93
N LEU A 16 11.44 -28.04 -19.61
CA LEU A 16 10.95 -28.44 -20.94
C LEU A 16 11.50 -27.44 -21.96
N GLU A 17 12.12 -27.98 -22.99
CA GLU A 17 12.79 -27.26 -24.08
C GLU A 17 12.10 -27.53 -25.44
N PRO A 18 12.44 -26.84 -26.53
CA PRO A 18 11.74 -26.98 -27.81
C PRO A 18 11.60 -28.43 -28.31
N GLN A 19 12.57 -29.32 -28.01
CA GLN A 19 12.51 -30.72 -28.36
C GLN A 19 11.46 -31.54 -27.59
N ASP A 20 11.00 -31.03 -26.46
CA ASP A 20 9.95 -31.64 -25.63
C ASP A 20 8.53 -31.25 -26.04
N SER A 21 8.40 -30.50 -27.14
CA SER A 21 7.12 -30.05 -27.69
C SER A 21 6.20 -31.20 -28.12
N GLY A 22 4.90 -30.94 -28.06
CA GLY A 22 3.87 -31.90 -28.53
C GLY A 22 3.50 -32.99 -27.52
N VAL A 23 3.78 -32.79 -26.24
CA VAL A 23 3.52 -33.76 -25.16
C VAL A 23 2.34 -33.34 -24.29
N SER A 24 1.45 -34.28 -23.99
CA SER A 24 0.43 -34.15 -22.97
C SER A 24 0.83 -34.90 -21.70
N TYR A 25 0.70 -34.21 -20.56
CA TYR A 25 0.88 -34.76 -19.21
C TYR A 25 -0.50 -34.78 -18.53
N GLU A 26 -1.07 -35.95 -18.33
CA GLU A 26 -2.47 -36.07 -17.91
C GLU A 26 -2.62 -37.09 -16.78
N ALA A 27 -3.53 -36.82 -15.86
CA ALA A 27 -3.98 -37.81 -14.90
C ALA A 27 -4.85 -38.87 -15.60
N ASP A 28 -4.74 -40.11 -15.21
CA ASP A 28 -5.68 -41.16 -15.63
C ASP A 28 -7.10 -40.79 -15.17
N ALA A 29 -8.10 -41.24 -15.89
CA ALA A 29 -9.50 -40.86 -15.66
C ALA A 29 -9.94 -41.11 -14.20
N GLY A 30 -10.28 -40.04 -13.49
CA GLY A 30 -10.67 -40.08 -12.07
C GLY A 30 -9.52 -40.31 -11.08
N ALA A 31 -8.26 -40.34 -11.55
CA ALA A 31 -7.10 -40.52 -10.68
C ALA A 31 -6.75 -39.20 -9.97
N LYS A 32 -6.49 -39.25 -8.67
CA LYS A 32 -5.86 -38.17 -7.96
C LYS A 32 -4.35 -38.25 -8.10
N VAL A 33 -3.78 -37.32 -8.85
CA VAL A 33 -2.34 -37.26 -9.12
C VAL A 33 -1.78 -36.00 -8.51
N ILE A 34 -0.84 -36.11 -7.58
CA ILE A 34 -0.16 -35.00 -6.92
C ILE A 34 1.32 -35.01 -7.32
N LEU A 35 1.76 -33.93 -7.94
CA LEU A 35 3.16 -33.61 -8.20
C LEU A 35 3.61 -32.65 -7.11
N THR A 36 4.49 -33.09 -6.20
CA THR A 36 4.87 -32.32 -5.02
C THR A 36 6.35 -31.94 -5.04
N GLY A 37 6.62 -30.62 -4.88
CA GLY A 37 7.95 -30.11 -4.59
C GLY A 37 8.31 -30.11 -3.11
N GLY A 38 7.54 -30.81 -2.29
CA GLY A 38 7.74 -30.92 -0.84
C GLY A 38 8.22 -32.28 -0.39
N ARG A 39 8.63 -32.33 0.86
CA ARG A 39 8.98 -33.56 1.59
C ARG A 39 8.08 -33.67 2.82
N LYS A 40 7.56 -34.89 3.02
CA LYS A 40 6.79 -35.22 4.21
C LYS A 40 7.70 -35.26 5.45
N ILE A 41 7.20 -34.77 6.57
CA ILE A 41 7.91 -34.76 7.85
C ILE A 41 7.13 -35.63 8.83
N GLU A 42 7.83 -36.59 9.43
CA GLU A 42 7.30 -37.45 10.48
C GLU A 42 7.64 -36.86 11.85
N GLY A 43 6.68 -36.84 12.75
CA GLY A 43 6.83 -36.28 14.09
C GLY A 43 5.79 -36.84 15.06
N ALA A 44 5.79 -36.34 16.27
CA ALA A 44 4.88 -36.78 17.33
C ALA A 44 4.51 -35.63 18.27
N MET A 45 3.38 -35.80 18.96
CA MET A 45 2.97 -34.91 20.05
C MET A 45 3.90 -35.07 21.23
N LYS A 46 4.43 -33.95 21.74
CA LYS A 46 5.24 -33.85 22.95
C LYS A 46 4.91 -32.56 23.70
N ASP A 47 4.56 -32.64 24.95
CA ASP A 47 4.28 -31.51 25.85
C ASP A 47 3.25 -30.50 25.25
N GLY A 48 2.20 -30.99 24.59
CA GLY A 48 1.14 -30.18 23.99
C GLY A 48 1.48 -29.62 22.60
N MET A 49 2.70 -29.82 22.10
CA MET A 49 3.13 -29.42 20.75
C MET A 49 3.40 -30.64 19.89
N TRP A 50 3.20 -30.52 18.60
CA TRP A 50 3.73 -31.49 17.65
C TRP A 50 5.19 -31.14 17.34
N THR A 51 6.08 -32.12 17.44
CA THR A 51 7.50 -31.94 17.25
C THR A 51 8.09 -32.96 16.28
N ALA A 52 9.08 -32.53 15.52
CA ALA A 52 9.85 -33.38 14.60
C ALA A 52 11.30 -32.96 14.57
N LYS A 53 12.15 -33.80 13.96
CA LYS A 53 13.55 -33.49 13.72
C LYS A 53 13.79 -33.48 12.20
N ALA A 54 14.02 -32.31 11.64
CA ALA A 54 14.45 -32.13 10.27
C ALA A 54 15.98 -32.11 10.18
N ASP A 55 16.52 -32.30 8.97
CA ASP A 55 17.95 -32.06 8.73
C ASP A 55 18.26 -30.58 9.02
N PRO A 56 19.24 -30.27 9.86
CA PRO A 56 19.62 -28.89 10.18
C PRO A 56 20.03 -28.07 8.93
N ALA A 57 20.53 -28.71 7.87
CA ALA A 57 20.87 -28.07 6.61
C ALA A 57 19.63 -27.71 5.78
N TRP A 58 18.48 -28.36 6.02
CA TRP A 58 17.25 -28.09 5.30
C TRP A 58 16.47 -26.95 5.96
N ARG A 59 16.76 -25.72 5.55
CA ARG A 59 16.09 -24.51 6.02
C ARG A 59 14.91 -24.18 5.12
N PHE A 60 13.71 -24.27 5.64
CA PHE A 60 12.48 -23.94 4.92
C PHE A 60 11.72 -22.82 5.65
N GLU A 61 10.91 -22.07 4.93
CA GLU A 61 10.09 -20.95 5.44
C GLU A 61 8.59 -21.18 5.23
N GLY A 62 8.19 -22.33 4.73
CA GLY A 62 6.80 -22.77 4.60
C GLY A 62 6.57 -24.12 5.26
N LEU A 63 5.39 -24.30 5.86
CA LEU A 63 4.94 -25.57 6.43
C LEU A 63 3.44 -25.72 6.16
N TRP A 64 3.04 -26.93 5.79
CA TRP A 64 1.63 -27.30 5.63
C TRP A 64 1.30 -28.47 6.54
N VAL A 65 0.25 -28.28 7.34
CA VAL A 65 -0.25 -29.31 8.28
C VAL A 65 -1.67 -29.66 7.87
N ASN A 66 -1.91 -30.93 7.62
CA ASN A 66 -3.20 -31.46 7.14
C ASN A 66 -3.73 -30.69 5.90
N GLY A 67 -2.84 -30.31 4.97
CA GLY A 67 -3.17 -29.56 3.76
C GLY A 67 -3.45 -28.07 3.97
N GLN A 68 -3.24 -27.53 5.15
CA GLN A 68 -3.39 -26.12 5.44
C GLN A 68 -2.04 -25.49 5.75
N ARG A 69 -1.78 -24.29 5.19
CA ARG A 69 -0.59 -23.51 5.53
C ARG A 69 -0.57 -23.21 7.02
N ALA A 70 0.53 -23.56 7.69
CA ALA A 70 0.79 -23.19 9.06
C ALA A 70 1.45 -21.79 9.10
N GLN A 71 1.11 -21.01 10.11
CA GLN A 71 1.69 -19.68 10.31
C GLN A 71 3.10 -19.83 10.88
N ARG A 72 4.08 -19.17 10.31
CA ARG A 72 5.40 -19.07 10.92
C ARG A 72 5.28 -18.26 12.20
N ALA A 73 5.85 -18.71 13.32
CA ALA A 73 5.82 -18.02 14.61
C ALA A 73 6.13 -16.53 14.44
N ARG A 74 5.23 -15.63 14.86
CA ARG A 74 5.34 -14.19 14.59
C ARG A 74 4.81 -13.32 15.72
N THR A 75 5.28 -12.10 15.78
CA THR A 75 4.81 -11.05 16.67
C THR A 75 4.54 -9.76 15.89
N PRO A 76 3.35 -9.14 16.08
CA PRO A 76 2.18 -9.64 16.80
C PRO A 76 1.44 -10.70 15.98
N ASN A 77 0.61 -11.52 16.65
CA ASN A 77 -0.26 -12.49 15.96
C ASN A 77 -1.34 -11.82 15.12
N GLU A 78 -1.86 -10.69 15.59
CA GLU A 78 -2.81 -9.83 14.87
C GLU A 78 -2.32 -8.39 14.82
N GLY A 79 -2.64 -7.69 13.73
CA GLY A 79 -2.23 -6.30 13.54
C GLY A 79 -0.73 -6.16 13.25
N PHE A 80 -0.15 -5.04 13.70
CA PHE A 80 1.22 -4.66 13.38
C PHE A 80 1.92 -4.00 14.57
N ILE A 81 3.25 -4.14 14.63
CA ILE A 81 4.14 -3.24 15.35
C ILE A 81 4.32 -1.99 14.49
N GLN A 82 4.50 -0.84 15.12
CA GLN A 82 4.78 0.40 14.42
C GLN A 82 6.28 0.68 14.45
N ALA A 83 6.87 0.97 13.30
CA ALA A 83 8.22 1.50 13.21
C ALA A 83 8.24 2.92 13.77
N MET A 84 9.18 3.20 14.68
CA MET A 84 9.34 4.51 15.31
C MET A 84 10.23 5.46 14.49
N GLY A 85 10.66 5.03 13.31
CA GLY A 85 11.62 5.76 12.48
C GLY A 85 13.05 5.37 12.80
N GLN A 86 13.98 6.36 12.82
CA GLN A 86 15.37 6.10 13.18
C GLN A 86 15.59 5.98 14.68
N PRO A 87 16.62 5.23 15.11
CA PRO A 87 17.09 5.27 16.48
C PRO A 87 17.45 6.71 16.90
N GLN A 88 17.17 7.07 18.14
CA GLN A 88 17.53 8.39 18.67
C GLN A 88 19.04 8.61 18.73
N ASN A 89 19.82 7.54 18.92
CA ASN A 89 21.26 7.56 18.95
C ASN A 89 21.82 6.56 17.92
N PRO A 90 21.84 6.90 16.61
CA PRO A 90 22.46 6.02 15.64
C PRO A 90 23.98 5.91 15.90
N PRO A 91 24.63 4.79 15.53
CA PRO A 91 26.08 4.69 15.60
C PRO A 91 26.77 5.83 14.84
N ASP A 92 27.95 6.29 15.32
CA ASP A 92 28.68 7.44 14.75
C ASP A 92 29.01 7.31 13.25
N ASP A 93 29.03 6.09 12.71
CA ASP A 93 29.25 5.79 11.29
C ASP A 93 27.96 5.71 10.46
N ALA A 94 26.79 5.86 11.09
CA ALA A 94 25.50 5.85 10.42
C ALA A 94 25.25 7.15 9.64
N LYS A 95 25.61 7.18 8.35
CA LYS A 95 25.31 8.31 7.48
C LYS A 95 23.88 8.25 6.95
N PRO A 96 23.10 9.35 6.99
CA PRO A 96 21.71 9.38 6.52
C PRO A 96 21.52 8.97 5.06
N THR A 97 22.53 9.18 4.24
CA THR A 97 22.53 8.89 2.78
C THR A 97 23.24 7.60 2.42
N GLY A 98 23.85 6.91 3.40
CA GLY A 98 24.57 5.66 3.18
C GLY A 98 23.72 4.42 3.50
N ASP A 99 24.35 3.27 3.38
CA ASP A 99 23.71 1.97 3.66
C ASP A 99 23.23 1.85 5.12
N ALA A 100 23.86 2.55 6.07
CA ALA A 100 23.45 2.57 7.47
C ALA A 100 22.02 3.12 7.67
N GLY A 101 21.64 4.23 6.98
CA GLY A 101 20.28 4.78 7.02
C GLY A 101 19.22 3.87 6.38
N ARG A 102 19.66 2.81 5.71
CA ARG A 102 18.80 1.81 5.07
C ARG A 102 18.83 0.47 5.79
N THR A 103 19.64 0.34 6.84
CA THR A 103 19.81 -0.90 7.64
C THR A 103 19.41 -0.74 9.10
N LEU A 104 19.12 0.46 9.59
CA LEU A 104 18.73 0.73 10.96
C LEU A 104 17.28 1.20 11.09
N LEU A 105 16.58 0.73 12.10
CA LEU A 105 15.21 1.06 12.41
C LEU A 105 14.98 1.00 13.94
N ALA A 106 14.13 1.90 14.47
CA ALA A 106 13.66 1.83 15.84
C ALA A 106 12.23 1.27 15.90
N ILE A 107 11.98 0.43 16.92
CA ILE A 107 10.66 -0.06 17.32
C ILE A 107 10.46 0.18 18.82
N GLU A 108 9.25 -0.01 19.32
CA GLU A 108 9.02 0.04 20.76
C GLU A 108 9.91 -1.00 21.49
N PRO A 109 10.62 -0.61 22.58
CA PRO A 109 11.59 -1.48 23.29
C PRO A 109 11.02 -2.83 23.72
N GLN A 110 9.75 -2.89 24.08
CA GLN A 110 9.09 -4.14 24.50
C GLN A 110 9.17 -5.26 23.47
N TYR A 111 9.13 -4.95 22.18
CA TYR A 111 9.23 -5.94 21.08
C TYR A 111 10.70 -6.32 20.79
N ALA A 112 11.63 -5.46 21.11
CA ALA A 112 13.06 -5.71 20.87
C ALA A 112 13.72 -6.56 21.95
N GLN A 113 13.19 -6.60 23.17
CA GLN A 113 13.81 -7.31 24.31
C GLN A 113 14.05 -8.79 24.03
N ALA A 114 13.04 -9.51 23.51
CA ALA A 114 13.18 -10.92 23.17
C ALA A 114 14.22 -11.16 22.05
N LEU A 115 14.36 -10.23 21.12
CA LEU A 115 15.32 -10.29 20.01
C LEU A 115 16.75 -10.00 20.49
N ALA A 116 16.91 -9.05 21.40
CA ALA A 116 18.21 -8.71 21.99
C ALA A 116 18.82 -9.87 22.80
N ALA A 117 17.97 -10.72 23.39
CA ALA A 117 18.39 -11.90 24.14
C ALA A 117 18.87 -13.07 23.26
N LEU A 118 18.58 -13.06 21.96
CA LEU A 118 19.00 -14.10 21.01
C LEU A 118 20.51 -14.06 20.75
N SER A 119 21.11 -15.21 20.47
CA SER A 119 22.48 -15.26 19.92
C SER A 119 22.56 -14.56 18.56
N ALA A 120 23.75 -14.15 18.13
CA ALA A 120 23.96 -13.52 16.82
C ALA A 120 23.45 -14.40 15.67
N GLU A 121 23.60 -15.72 15.79
CA GLU A 121 23.13 -16.65 14.79
C GLU A 121 21.61 -16.79 14.76
N GLU A 122 20.94 -16.84 15.93
CA GLU A 122 19.49 -16.91 16.01
C GLU A 122 18.84 -15.61 15.51
N ARG A 123 19.45 -14.45 15.76
CA ARG A 123 18.98 -13.17 15.19
C ARG A 123 18.92 -13.20 13.68
N ARG A 124 19.92 -13.77 12.99
CA ARG A 124 19.94 -13.89 11.53
C ARG A 124 18.85 -14.82 10.98
N ASP A 125 18.20 -15.63 11.81
CA ASP A 125 17.04 -16.41 11.41
C ASP A 125 15.72 -15.63 11.52
N VAL A 126 15.71 -14.53 12.27
CA VAL A 126 14.53 -13.66 12.40
C VAL A 126 14.29 -12.93 11.09
N ASN A 127 13.05 -12.95 10.61
CA ASN A 127 12.60 -12.12 9.50
C ASN A 127 11.88 -10.88 10.06
N VAL A 128 12.28 -9.72 9.58
CA VAL A 128 11.60 -8.45 9.83
C VAL A 128 10.83 -8.08 8.57
N LEU A 129 9.52 -7.98 8.69
CA LEU A 129 8.61 -7.62 7.61
C LEU A 129 8.24 -6.16 7.76
N VAL A 130 8.60 -5.33 6.78
CA VAL A 130 8.29 -3.90 6.78
C VAL A 130 7.30 -3.61 5.67
N TYR A 131 6.11 -3.14 6.03
CA TYR A 131 5.03 -2.86 5.10
C TYR A 131 5.07 -1.41 4.65
N PHE A 132 5.06 -1.18 3.36
CA PHE A 132 4.92 0.13 2.73
C PHE A 132 3.48 0.31 2.21
N SER A 133 3.21 1.39 1.50
CA SER A 133 1.86 1.63 1.00
C SER A 133 1.37 0.52 0.07
N TRP A 134 2.21 0.05 -0.86
CA TRP A 134 1.84 -0.92 -1.90
C TRP A 134 2.82 -2.08 -2.07
N ASP A 135 3.80 -2.23 -1.18
CA ASP A 135 4.75 -3.34 -1.17
C ASP A 135 5.19 -3.70 0.26
N MET A 136 5.93 -4.79 0.40
CA MET A 136 6.49 -5.25 1.66
C MET A 136 7.92 -5.75 1.44
N HIS A 137 8.80 -5.42 2.37
CA HIS A 137 10.17 -5.89 2.40
C HIS A 137 10.37 -6.93 3.49
N ARG A 138 11.11 -8.00 3.19
CA ARG A 138 11.54 -9.02 4.15
C ARG A 138 13.04 -8.90 4.36
N HIS A 139 13.46 -8.73 5.59
CA HIS A 139 14.87 -8.62 5.95
C HIS A 139 15.20 -9.58 7.07
N ARG A 140 16.47 -10.00 7.11
CA ARG A 140 17.02 -10.71 8.25
C ARG A 140 17.60 -9.73 9.25
N LEU A 141 17.54 -10.09 10.54
CA LEU A 141 18.02 -9.27 11.61
C LEU A 141 19.51 -9.55 11.87
N GLU A 142 20.37 -8.52 11.76
CA GLU A 142 21.79 -8.61 12.12
C GLU A 142 21.97 -8.37 13.61
N ASN A 143 21.34 -7.30 14.14
CA ASN A 143 21.44 -6.95 15.54
C ASN A 143 20.13 -6.38 16.08
N ALA A 144 19.93 -6.51 17.39
CA ALA A 144 18.82 -5.89 18.12
C ALA A 144 19.34 -5.41 19.48
N ALA A 145 19.03 -4.18 19.83
CA ALA A 145 19.31 -3.63 21.15
C ALA A 145 18.03 -3.53 21.99
N ALA A 146 18.15 -3.62 23.30
CA ALA A 146 17.01 -3.58 24.22
C ALA A 146 16.27 -2.22 24.22
N ASP A 147 16.89 -1.17 23.69
CA ASP A 147 16.32 0.16 23.53
C ASP A 147 15.32 0.26 22.34
N GLY A 148 15.21 -0.79 21.55
CA GLY A 148 14.35 -0.84 20.37
C GLY A 148 15.07 -0.72 19.04
N THR A 149 16.39 -0.51 19.04
CA THR A 149 17.18 -0.42 17.81
C THR A 149 17.34 -1.78 17.14
N LEU A 150 16.92 -1.88 15.88
CA LEU A 150 17.10 -3.04 15.01
C LEU A 150 18.08 -2.71 13.89
N GLN A 151 18.99 -3.64 13.58
CA GLN A 151 19.89 -3.58 12.43
C GLN A 151 19.67 -4.77 11.51
N PHE A 152 19.53 -4.53 10.22
CA PHE A 152 19.31 -5.54 9.19
C PHE A 152 20.60 -5.99 8.53
N THR A 153 20.61 -7.21 8.00
CA THR A 153 21.75 -7.79 7.26
C THR A 153 22.01 -7.15 5.90
N GLY A 154 21.01 -6.47 5.33
CA GLY A 154 21.13 -5.80 4.03
C GLY A 154 20.27 -4.56 3.94
N PRO A 155 20.59 -3.64 3.02
CA PRO A 155 19.90 -2.37 2.92
C PRO A 155 18.50 -2.54 2.36
N LEU A 156 17.55 -1.77 2.90
CA LEU A 156 16.24 -1.58 2.29
C LEU A 156 16.37 -0.81 0.97
N GLN A 157 15.46 -1.05 0.04
CA GLN A 157 15.42 -0.28 -1.22
C GLN A 157 15.09 1.19 -0.98
N ARG A 158 14.34 1.49 0.10
CA ARG A 158 14.02 2.84 0.54
C ARG A 158 14.73 3.14 1.84
N SER A 159 15.20 4.37 2.00
CA SER A 159 15.74 4.84 3.26
C SER A 159 14.61 5.06 4.27
N PHE A 160 14.78 4.61 5.52
CA PHE A 160 13.87 4.94 6.62
C PHE A 160 13.82 6.43 6.95
N PHE A 161 14.83 7.20 6.55
CA PHE A 161 14.80 8.67 6.68
C PHE A 161 13.71 9.35 5.85
N SER A 162 13.23 8.69 4.80
CA SER A 162 12.15 9.19 3.96
C SER A 162 10.79 8.62 4.33
N LEU A 163 10.74 7.69 5.31
CA LEU A 163 9.49 7.10 5.76
C LEU A 163 8.84 7.99 6.82
N ALA A 164 7.54 8.19 6.65
CA ALA A 164 6.74 8.71 7.75
C ALA A 164 6.92 7.77 8.97
N PRO A 165 6.96 8.30 10.20
CA PRO A 165 6.86 7.45 11.37
C PRO A 165 5.61 6.56 11.23
N PHE A 166 5.65 5.36 11.84
CA PHE A 166 4.52 4.41 11.89
C PHE A 166 4.32 3.50 10.68
N GLN A 167 5.41 3.05 10.04
CA GLN A 167 5.32 1.92 9.11
C GLN A 167 4.93 0.65 9.86
N ASN A 168 3.98 -0.07 9.29
CA ASN A 168 3.56 -1.36 9.82
C ASN A 168 4.66 -2.40 9.69
N MET A 169 4.84 -3.21 10.73
CA MET A 169 5.86 -4.26 10.78
C MET A 169 5.35 -5.52 11.45
N ARG A 170 5.97 -6.65 11.12
CA ARG A 170 5.88 -7.92 11.84
C ARG A 170 7.26 -8.54 11.99
N LEU A 171 7.45 -9.32 13.03
CA LEU A 171 8.67 -10.07 13.32
C LEU A 171 8.36 -11.56 13.28
N GLU A 172 9.12 -12.35 12.54
CA GLU A 172 8.85 -13.78 12.36
C GLU A 172 10.08 -14.64 12.70
N ASN A 173 9.82 -15.89 13.08
CA ASN A 173 10.79 -16.97 13.24
C ASN A 173 11.77 -16.78 14.39
N PHE A 174 11.26 -16.58 15.58
CA PHE A 174 12.02 -16.73 16.83
C PHE A 174 11.19 -17.46 17.87
N ARG A 175 11.85 -18.15 18.80
CA ARG A 175 11.20 -19.08 19.73
C ARG A 175 10.10 -18.42 20.59
N ALA A 176 10.34 -17.19 21.06
CA ALA A 176 9.40 -16.48 21.92
C ALA A 176 8.10 -16.05 21.21
N ALA A 177 8.11 -16.04 19.88
CA ALA A 177 6.92 -15.75 19.06
C ALA A 177 6.07 -17.00 18.77
N LEU A 178 6.48 -18.19 19.23
CA LEU A 178 5.67 -19.41 19.08
C LEU A 178 4.71 -19.49 20.25
N ASP A 179 3.56 -18.84 20.15
CA ASP A 179 2.61 -18.64 21.26
C ASP A 179 1.12 -18.79 20.89
N ALA A 180 0.81 -19.04 19.60
CA ALA A 180 -0.57 -19.17 19.13
C ALA A 180 -0.83 -20.51 18.39
N PRO A 181 -2.06 -21.06 18.45
CA PRO A 181 -2.44 -22.24 17.69
C PRO A 181 -2.30 -22.04 16.19
N GLY A 182 -1.71 -23.02 15.51
CA GLY A 182 -1.42 -22.97 14.07
C GLY A 182 -0.04 -22.42 13.73
N GLU A 183 0.73 -21.99 14.73
CA GLU A 183 2.10 -21.51 14.53
C GLU A 183 3.15 -22.61 14.60
N TRP A 184 4.24 -22.39 13.87
CA TRP A 184 5.40 -23.26 13.86
C TRP A 184 6.72 -22.50 13.91
N PHE A 185 7.75 -23.16 14.46
CA PHE A 185 9.12 -22.65 14.56
C PHE A 185 10.11 -23.77 14.23
N LEU A 186 11.12 -23.43 13.42
CA LEU A 186 12.25 -24.32 13.08
C LEU A 186 13.54 -23.80 13.72
N ALA A 187 14.01 -24.50 14.72
CA ALA A 187 15.30 -24.20 15.37
C ALA A 187 16.49 -24.56 14.47
N ARG A 188 17.67 -24.00 14.76
CA ARG A 188 18.89 -24.24 13.97
C ARG A 188 19.36 -25.69 13.99
N ASP A 189 19.12 -26.39 15.10
CA ASP A 189 19.44 -27.80 15.22
C ASP A 189 18.50 -28.76 14.44
N GLY A 190 17.54 -28.19 13.71
CA GLY A 190 16.52 -28.92 12.96
C GLY A 190 15.30 -29.33 13.77
N THR A 191 15.17 -28.92 15.03
CA THR A 191 13.97 -29.16 15.82
C THR A 191 12.83 -28.29 15.28
N LEU A 192 11.78 -28.94 14.75
CA LEU A 192 10.55 -28.34 14.30
C LEU A 192 9.51 -28.45 15.41
N SER A 193 8.89 -27.35 15.78
CA SER A 193 7.80 -27.27 16.75
C SER A 193 6.57 -26.64 16.12
N TYR A 194 5.41 -27.20 16.34
CA TYR A 194 4.12 -26.70 15.87
C TYR A 194 3.07 -26.77 16.99
N ILE A 195 2.34 -25.70 17.19
CA ILE A 195 1.18 -25.66 18.11
C ILE A 195 -0.06 -26.04 17.31
N PRO A 196 -0.66 -27.22 17.53
CA PRO A 196 -1.85 -27.63 16.79
C PRO A 196 -3.00 -26.63 16.94
N ARG A 197 -3.78 -26.45 15.88
CA ARG A 197 -5.04 -25.68 15.93
C ARG A 197 -6.02 -26.35 16.89
N LYS A 198 -6.99 -25.61 17.37
CA LYS A 198 -8.00 -26.14 18.28
C LYS A 198 -8.71 -27.36 17.67
N GLY A 199 -8.60 -28.50 18.33
CA GLY A 199 -9.21 -29.77 17.90
C GLY A 199 -8.48 -30.47 16.72
N GLU A 200 -7.32 -30.00 16.31
CA GLU A 200 -6.55 -30.58 15.22
C GLU A 200 -5.79 -31.84 15.69
N THR A 201 -5.90 -32.93 14.93
CA THR A 201 -5.01 -34.10 15.01
C THR A 201 -4.02 -34.00 13.85
N VAL A 202 -2.73 -33.85 14.15
CA VAL A 202 -1.67 -33.71 13.14
C VAL A 202 -1.35 -35.06 12.53
N THR A 203 -1.66 -35.27 11.26
CA THR A 203 -1.47 -36.53 10.54
C THR A 203 -0.64 -36.40 9.26
N ASP A 204 -0.58 -35.21 8.69
CA ASP A 204 0.07 -34.94 7.40
C ASP A 204 0.80 -33.63 7.43
N VAL A 205 2.15 -33.67 7.42
CA VAL A 205 3.00 -32.48 7.52
C VAL A 205 4.00 -32.45 6.37
N TRP A 206 4.00 -31.32 5.64
CA TRP A 206 4.85 -31.13 4.48
C TRP A 206 5.64 -29.83 4.58
N ALA A 207 6.91 -29.87 4.21
CA ALA A 207 7.73 -28.68 3.99
C ALA A 207 8.33 -28.69 2.58
N PRO A 208 8.52 -27.51 1.96
CA PRO A 208 8.90 -27.41 0.56
C PRO A 208 10.40 -27.61 0.36
N VAL A 209 10.77 -28.13 -0.83
CA VAL A 209 12.15 -28.40 -1.27
C VAL A 209 12.41 -27.75 -2.63
N ALA A 210 11.56 -28.01 -3.62
CA ALA A 210 11.74 -27.55 -4.99
C ALA A 210 11.40 -26.06 -5.11
N GLN A 211 12.31 -25.25 -5.63
CA GLN A 211 12.10 -23.80 -5.82
C GLN A 211 11.18 -23.50 -7.01
N GLN A 212 11.21 -24.35 -8.04
CA GLN A 212 10.29 -24.29 -9.18
C GLN A 212 9.85 -25.71 -9.54
N TRP A 213 8.62 -25.85 -10.02
CA TRP A 213 8.11 -27.13 -10.49
C TRP A 213 8.45 -27.36 -11.95
N ILE A 214 8.14 -26.35 -12.79
CA ILE A 214 8.31 -26.45 -14.24
C ILE A 214 8.88 -25.14 -14.77
N VAL A 215 9.84 -25.25 -15.69
CA VAL A 215 10.33 -24.15 -16.52
C VAL A 215 10.19 -24.55 -18.00
N LEU A 216 9.39 -23.78 -18.74
CA LEU A 216 9.30 -23.89 -20.21
C LEU A 216 10.33 -22.92 -20.80
N ARG A 217 11.41 -23.45 -21.35
CA ARG A 217 12.60 -22.72 -21.78
C ARG A 217 12.71 -22.63 -23.30
N GLY A 218 11.98 -21.70 -23.92
CA GLY A 218 12.23 -21.30 -25.30
C GLY A 218 13.16 -20.08 -25.36
N ASP A 219 13.64 -19.78 -26.56
CA ASP A 219 14.38 -18.54 -26.89
C ASP A 219 13.69 -17.81 -28.05
N PRO A 220 12.78 -16.86 -27.75
CA PRO A 220 12.06 -16.13 -28.81
C PRO A 220 12.98 -15.40 -29.80
N LYS A 221 14.19 -14.99 -29.37
CA LYS A 221 15.16 -14.29 -30.24
C LYS A 221 15.76 -15.17 -31.28
N LYS A 222 15.80 -16.47 -31.01
CA LYS A 222 16.30 -17.51 -31.95
C LYS A 222 15.17 -18.21 -32.70
N ASP A 223 13.92 -17.81 -32.49
CA ASP A 223 12.74 -18.49 -33.02
C ASP A 223 12.58 -19.93 -32.48
N GLU A 224 13.09 -20.18 -31.28
CA GLU A 224 13.04 -21.49 -30.61
C GLU A 224 11.90 -21.45 -29.56
N PHE A 225 10.85 -22.23 -29.79
CA PHE A 225 9.66 -22.23 -28.95
C PHE A 225 9.36 -23.62 -28.38
N VAL A 226 8.98 -23.62 -27.09
CA VAL A 226 8.35 -24.80 -26.46
C VAL A 226 6.86 -24.73 -26.79
N SER A 227 6.32 -25.77 -27.47
CA SER A 227 4.96 -25.67 -27.97
C SER A 227 4.12 -26.91 -27.82
N LYS A 228 2.79 -26.74 -27.83
CA LYS A 228 1.81 -27.86 -27.84
C LYS A 228 1.97 -28.78 -26.64
N ILE A 229 2.08 -28.21 -25.46
CA ILE A 229 2.14 -28.97 -24.21
C ILE A 229 0.82 -28.78 -23.46
N THR A 230 0.27 -29.86 -22.99
CA THR A 230 -0.94 -29.91 -22.19
C THR A 230 -0.67 -30.52 -20.82
N PHE A 231 -1.12 -29.87 -19.78
CA PHE A 231 -1.22 -30.41 -18.42
C PHE A 231 -2.70 -30.53 -18.08
N ARG A 232 -3.17 -31.73 -17.73
CA ARG A 232 -4.58 -31.97 -17.43
C ARG A 232 -4.80 -32.82 -16.19
N GLY A 233 -5.65 -32.38 -15.29
CA GLY A 233 -6.08 -33.13 -14.11
C GLY A 233 -4.98 -33.33 -13.06
N LEU A 234 -3.93 -32.53 -13.08
CA LEU A 234 -2.76 -32.66 -12.21
C LEU A 234 -2.81 -31.64 -11.05
N SER A 235 -2.40 -32.07 -9.85
CA SER A 235 -2.20 -31.18 -8.70
C SER A 235 -0.71 -30.92 -8.49
N PHE A 236 -0.28 -29.64 -8.53
CA PHE A 236 1.09 -29.21 -8.20
C PHE A 236 1.11 -28.54 -6.83
N ARG A 237 1.97 -29.01 -5.92
CA ARG A 237 1.98 -28.55 -4.54
C ARG A 237 3.37 -28.36 -3.95
N HIS A 238 3.48 -27.50 -2.93
CA HIS A 238 4.64 -27.29 -2.06
C HIS A 238 5.87 -26.74 -2.79
N GLN A 239 5.79 -25.50 -3.28
CA GLN A 239 6.94 -24.80 -3.87
C GLN A 239 7.72 -24.05 -2.79
N ALA A 240 9.05 -24.12 -2.87
CA ALA A 240 9.98 -23.53 -1.90
C ALA A 240 10.42 -22.12 -2.26
N TRP A 241 10.64 -21.35 -1.24
CA TRP A 241 11.42 -20.10 -1.28
C TRP A 241 11.93 -19.79 0.13
N THR A 242 13.09 -19.16 0.22
CA THR A 242 13.69 -18.74 1.49
C THR A 242 14.24 -17.33 1.37
N THR A 243 14.14 -16.55 2.44
CA THR A 243 14.66 -15.19 2.49
C THR A 243 16.18 -15.21 2.29
N PRO A 244 16.72 -14.51 1.28
CA PRO A 244 18.16 -14.36 1.10
C PRO A 244 18.83 -13.72 2.32
N GLU A 245 20.15 -13.89 2.44
CA GLU A 245 20.94 -13.32 3.56
C GLU A 245 20.77 -11.79 3.65
N GLY A 246 20.85 -11.09 2.53
CA GLY A 246 20.68 -9.63 2.43
C GLY A 246 19.23 -9.15 2.45
N GLY A 247 18.26 -10.03 2.71
CA GLY A 247 16.84 -9.70 2.61
C GLY A 247 16.31 -9.72 1.17
N ALA A 248 15.03 -9.39 1.00
CA ALA A 248 14.35 -9.38 -0.30
C ALA A 248 13.28 -8.30 -0.38
N SER A 249 13.17 -7.67 -1.54
CA SER A 249 12.06 -6.84 -2.00
C SER A 249 11.94 -6.96 -3.49
N PHE A 250 10.72 -7.14 -3.98
CA PHE A 250 10.47 -7.36 -5.41
C PHE A 250 9.67 -6.21 -6.04
N GLY A 251 9.45 -5.13 -5.25
CA GLY A 251 8.73 -3.93 -5.67
C GLY A 251 7.23 -4.15 -5.81
N GLN A 252 6.56 -3.16 -6.34
CA GLN A 252 5.11 -3.19 -6.55
C GLN A 252 4.68 -4.50 -7.21
N ALA A 253 3.57 -5.09 -6.71
CA ALA A 253 2.97 -6.31 -7.23
C ALA A 253 3.92 -7.52 -7.28
N GLU A 254 4.99 -7.53 -6.49
CA GLU A 254 6.03 -8.57 -6.52
C GLU A 254 6.54 -8.85 -7.95
N SER A 255 6.72 -7.76 -8.72
CA SER A 255 6.90 -7.81 -10.18
C SER A 255 8.09 -8.66 -10.63
N LYS A 256 9.15 -8.74 -9.81
CA LYS A 256 10.39 -9.48 -10.11
C LYS A 256 10.49 -10.83 -9.42
N LEU A 257 9.51 -11.17 -8.56
CA LEU A 257 9.52 -12.46 -7.85
C LEU A 257 9.25 -13.62 -8.82
N ILE A 258 10.02 -14.70 -8.69
CA ILE A 258 9.88 -15.93 -9.47
C ILE A 258 8.50 -16.60 -9.29
N ALA A 259 8.16 -17.49 -10.19
CA ALA A 259 6.98 -18.35 -10.06
C ALA A 259 7.35 -19.84 -9.98
N ALA A 260 6.43 -20.63 -9.44
CA ALA A 260 6.56 -22.08 -9.38
C ALA A 260 6.58 -22.71 -10.79
N ILE A 261 5.83 -22.11 -11.72
CA ILE A 261 5.87 -22.44 -13.15
C ILE A 261 6.23 -21.17 -13.92
N GLU A 262 7.34 -21.21 -14.66
CA GLU A 262 7.77 -20.09 -15.51
C GLU A 262 7.91 -20.50 -16.97
N ALA A 263 7.64 -19.56 -17.88
CA ALA A 263 7.75 -19.78 -19.30
C ALA A 263 8.35 -18.57 -20.03
N ASP A 264 9.36 -18.83 -20.85
CA ASP A 264 9.82 -17.96 -21.93
C ASP A 264 9.65 -18.71 -23.27
N GLY A 265 9.18 -18.04 -24.31
CA GLY A 265 9.03 -18.62 -25.64
C GLY A 265 8.10 -19.84 -25.66
N ALA A 266 7.01 -19.80 -24.91
CA ALA A 266 6.04 -20.90 -24.85
C ALA A 266 4.82 -20.58 -25.74
N ARG A 267 4.38 -21.54 -26.55
CA ARG A 267 3.26 -21.39 -27.47
C ARG A 267 2.31 -22.59 -27.40
N GLU A 268 1.02 -22.33 -27.52
CA GLU A 268 -0.01 -23.39 -27.51
C GLU A 268 0.10 -24.29 -26.26
N ILE A 269 0.23 -23.65 -25.06
CA ILE A 269 0.30 -24.37 -23.79
C ILE A 269 -1.07 -24.37 -23.13
N THR A 270 -1.48 -25.51 -22.62
CA THR A 270 -2.77 -25.66 -21.95
C THR A 270 -2.59 -26.23 -20.54
N PHE A 271 -3.19 -25.55 -19.55
CA PHE A 271 -3.48 -26.08 -18.23
C PHE A 271 -5.00 -26.25 -18.10
N GLU A 272 -5.46 -27.46 -17.90
CA GLU A 272 -6.89 -27.78 -17.82
C GLU A 272 -7.19 -28.69 -16.65
N ASP A 273 -8.23 -28.38 -15.86
CA ASP A 273 -8.62 -29.11 -14.65
C ASP A 273 -7.44 -29.34 -13.67
N CYS A 274 -6.47 -28.43 -13.61
CA CYS A 274 -5.31 -28.52 -12.73
C CYS A 274 -5.52 -27.79 -11.42
N GLU A 275 -4.85 -28.28 -10.37
CA GLU A 275 -4.67 -27.58 -9.11
C GLU A 275 -3.23 -27.07 -8.98
N LEU A 276 -3.03 -25.81 -8.63
CA LEU A 276 -1.73 -25.24 -8.28
C LEU A 276 -1.86 -24.64 -6.87
N ALA A 277 -1.17 -25.22 -5.89
CA ALA A 277 -1.37 -24.83 -4.50
C ALA A 277 -0.08 -24.89 -3.68
N HIS A 278 -0.13 -24.23 -2.50
CA HIS A 278 0.95 -24.33 -1.52
C HIS A 278 2.27 -23.77 -2.05
N THR A 279 2.23 -22.58 -2.68
CA THR A 279 3.43 -21.91 -3.14
C THR A 279 3.99 -20.94 -2.10
N MET A 280 5.30 -20.72 -2.12
CA MET A 280 5.94 -19.65 -1.35
C MET A 280 6.10 -18.36 -2.18
N THR A 281 5.86 -18.44 -3.50
CA THR A 281 5.97 -17.32 -4.44
C THR A 281 4.74 -17.26 -5.36
N ASN A 282 4.89 -16.76 -6.59
CA ASN A 282 3.82 -16.74 -7.59
C ASN A 282 3.56 -18.17 -8.12
N ALA A 283 2.33 -18.46 -8.54
CA ALA A 283 2.03 -19.78 -9.09
C ALA A 283 2.54 -19.93 -10.53
N VAL A 284 2.16 -19.04 -11.45
CA VAL A 284 2.51 -19.12 -12.86
C VAL A 284 2.97 -17.80 -13.43
N TRP A 285 3.99 -17.81 -14.30
CA TRP A 285 4.43 -16.63 -15.04
C TRP A 285 4.78 -16.95 -16.51
N PHE A 286 3.95 -16.48 -17.44
CA PHE A 286 4.21 -16.50 -18.87
C PHE A 286 4.89 -15.19 -19.28
N ARG A 287 6.21 -15.20 -19.42
CA ARG A 287 7.04 -14.01 -19.52
C ARG A 287 7.14 -13.50 -20.97
N ARG A 288 8.23 -13.79 -21.64
CA ARG A 288 8.56 -13.24 -22.96
C ARG A 288 8.20 -14.21 -24.07
N GLY A 289 7.58 -13.69 -25.15
CA GLY A 289 7.29 -14.45 -26.37
C GLY A 289 6.29 -15.60 -26.18
N CYS A 290 5.53 -15.58 -25.09
CA CYS A 290 4.48 -16.57 -24.84
C CYS A 290 3.20 -16.19 -25.62
N ARG A 291 2.62 -17.16 -26.35
CA ARG A 291 1.40 -16.96 -27.14
C ARG A 291 0.50 -18.17 -27.14
N ASP A 292 -0.79 -17.91 -27.29
CA ASP A 292 -1.82 -18.95 -27.41
C ASP A 292 -1.82 -19.90 -26.21
N ILE A 293 -1.80 -19.30 -25.01
CA ILE A 293 -1.79 -20.02 -23.74
C ILE A 293 -3.21 -20.09 -23.19
N THR A 294 -3.58 -21.23 -22.66
CA THR A 294 -4.90 -21.44 -22.04
C THR A 294 -4.74 -21.98 -20.62
N ILE A 295 -5.33 -21.31 -19.65
CA ILE A 295 -5.59 -21.81 -18.30
C ILE A 295 -7.10 -21.92 -18.15
N ARG A 296 -7.62 -23.13 -18.01
CA ARG A 296 -9.07 -23.36 -17.96
C ARG A 296 -9.43 -24.31 -16.83
N LYS A 297 -10.49 -23.93 -16.07
CA LYS A 297 -11.04 -24.74 -15.00
C LYS A 297 -9.97 -25.20 -14.00
N CYS A 298 -9.01 -24.32 -13.70
CA CYS A 298 -7.94 -24.58 -12.74
C CYS A 298 -8.28 -23.98 -11.37
N HIS A 299 -7.82 -24.64 -10.30
CA HIS A 299 -7.88 -24.13 -8.93
C HIS A 299 -6.47 -23.71 -8.48
N ILE A 300 -6.23 -22.41 -8.40
CA ILE A 300 -4.95 -21.81 -8.06
C ILE A 300 -5.11 -21.15 -6.70
N HIS A 301 -4.54 -21.74 -5.64
CA HIS A 301 -4.88 -21.30 -4.28
C HIS A 301 -3.75 -21.51 -3.27
N ASP A 302 -3.88 -20.88 -2.08
CA ASP A 302 -2.86 -20.87 -1.02
C ASP A 302 -1.49 -20.48 -1.54
N LEU A 303 -1.39 -19.25 -2.03
CA LEU A 303 -0.23 -18.75 -2.75
C LEU A 303 0.61 -17.83 -1.85
N GLY A 304 1.94 -17.97 -1.97
CA GLY A 304 2.86 -17.05 -1.32
C GLY A 304 2.73 -15.62 -1.84
N ALA A 305 2.47 -15.46 -3.14
CA ALA A 305 2.29 -14.16 -3.80
C ALA A 305 1.16 -14.20 -4.83
N ALA A 306 1.46 -13.99 -6.12
CA ALA A 306 0.47 -13.85 -7.19
C ALA A 306 0.00 -15.21 -7.76
N GLY A 307 -1.19 -15.18 -8.37
CA GLY A 307 -1.73 -16.31 -9.12
C GLY A 307 -1.08 -16.44 -10.51
N VAL A 308 -1.52 -15.63 -11.46
CA VAL A 308 -1.08 -15.70 -12.86
C VAL A 308 -0.43 -14.38 -13.29
N LYS A 309 0.81 -14.44 -13.77
CA LYS A 309 1.53 -13.30 -14.34
C LYS A 309 1.71 -13.50 -15.85
N ILE A 310 1.43 -12.46 -16.64
CA ILE A 310 1.45 -12.48 -18.10
C ILE A 310 2.30 -11.32 -18.62
N GLY A 311 3.27 -11.59 -19.49
CA GLY A 311 4.20 -10.63 -20.04
C GLY A 311 5.39 -10.32 -19.11
N ASP A 312 6.20 -9.38 -19.51
CA ASP A 312 7.42 -8.97 -18.81
C ASP A 312 7.29 -7.51 -18.36
N PRO A 313 7.78 -7.12 -17.16
CA PRO A 313 7.75 -5.75 -16.70
C PRO A 313 8.65 -4.81 -17.52
N THR A 314 9.56 -5.36 -18.30
CA THR A 314 10.37 -4.60 -19.25
C THR A 314 9.63 -4.47 -20.57
N ILE A 315 9.56 -3.25 -21.13
CA ILE A 315 8.94 -3.03 -22.45
C ILE A 315 9.74 -3.77 -23.48
N SER A 316 9.21 -4.88 -24.01
CA SER A 316 9.68 -5.45 -25.27
C SER A 316 8.98 -4.71 -26.40
N LYS A 317 9.76 -4.17 -27.33
CA LYS A 317 9.21 -3.66 -28.59
C LYS A 317 8.55 -4.80 -29.34
N ASP A 318 7.62 -4.47 -30.26
CA ASP A 318 7.01 -5.47 -31.14
C ASP A 318 8.05 -6.44 -31.70
N GLY A 319 7.76 -7.74 -31.60
CA GLY A 319 8.69 -8.76 -32.03
C GLY A 319 8.46 -10.11 -31.39
N PRO A 320 9.38 -11.04 -31.54
CA PRO A 320 9.21 -12.42 -31.05
C PRO A 320 9.11 -12.52 -29.51
N GLU A 321 9.60 -11.55 -28.77
CA GLU A 321 9.49 -11.48 -27.30
C GLU A 321 8.15 -10.95 -26.80
N HIS A 322 7.26 -10.47 -27.68
CA HIS A 322 5.95 -9.97 -27.27
C HIS A 322 5.02 -11.12 -26.86
N THR A 323 4.44 -11.00 -25.67
CA THR A 323 3.48 -11.95 -25.12
C THR A 323 2.05 -11.53 -25.44
N SER A 324 1.24 -12.46 -25.92
CA SER A 324 -0.14 -12.18 -26.32
C SER A 324 -1.02 -13.43 -26.35
N HIS A 325 -2.34 -13.21 -26.47
CA HIS A 325 -3.34 -14.29 -26.61
C HIS A 325 -3.27 -15.32 -25.47
N VAL A 326 -3.23 -14.82 -24.22
CA VAL A 326 -3.34 -15.66 -23.03
C VAL A 326 -4.79 -15.62 -22.55
N LEU A 327 -5.38 -16.80 -22.46
CA LEU A 327 -6.75 -17.00 -21.96
C LEU A 327 -6.70 -17.64 -20.57
N VAL A 328 -7.27 -16.96 -19.59
CA VAL A 328 -7.59 -17.53 -18.27
C VAL A 328 -9.10 -17.60 -18.16
N GLU A 329 -9.67 -18.78 -18.15
CA GLU A 329 -11.11 -18.97 -18.25
C GLU A 329 -11.63 -19.94 -17.20
N ASN A 330 -12.78 -19.62 -16.64
CA ASN A 330 -13.48 -20.48 -15.70
C ASN A 330 -12.56 -21.02 -14.58
N THR A 331 -11.68 -20.17 -14.06
CA THR A 331 -10.60 -20.52 -13.15
C THR A 331 -10.81 -19.82 -11.81
N ILE A 332 -10.56 -20.53 -10.71
CA ILE A 332 -10.63 -20.03 -9.34
C ILE A 332 -9.21 -19.69 -8.90
N ILE A 333 -8.97 -18.43 -8.49
CA ILE A 333 -7.67 -17.94 -8.00
C ILE A 333 -7.90 -17.31 -6.63
N GLN A 334 -7.46 -17.99 -5.57
CA GLN A 334 -7.84 -17.62 -4.20
C GLN A 334 -6.66 -17.71 -3.23
N SER A 335 -6.79 -16.98 -2.11
CA SER A 335 -5.87 -17.07 -0.97
C SER A 335 -4.42 -16.79 -1.35
N GLY A 336 -4.17 -15.63 -1.99
CA GLY A 336 -2.83 -15.20 -2.38
C GLY A 336 -2.20 -14.20 -1.42
N GLY A 337 -0.92 -13.86 -1.67
CA GLY A 337 -0.19 -12.88 -0.88
C GLY A 337 0.25 -13.37 0.52
N ARG A 338 0.25 -14.68 0.78
CA ARG A 338 0.48 -15.23 2.13
C ARG A 338 1.93 -15.07 2.63
N VAL A 339 2.88 -14.83 1.75
CA VAL A 339 4.28 -14.55 2.06
C VAL A 339 4.69 -13.16 1.58
N PHE A 340 4.17 -12.76 0.44
CA PHE A 340 4.37 -11.47 -0.23
C PHE A 340 3.01 -10.82 -0.50
N PRO A 341 2.53 -9.99 0.41
CA PRO A 341 1.16 -9.47 0.38
C PRO A 341 0.83 -8.60 -0.84
N ALA A 342 1.85 -8.04 -1.53
CA ALA A 342 1.62 -7.30 -2.78
C ALA A 342 1.33 -8.21 -4.01
N GLY A 343 1.26 -9.53 -3.82
CA GLY A 343 0.86 -10.48 -4.86
C GLY A 343 -0.56 -10.22 -5.37
N ILE A 344 -0.75 -10.30 -6.69
CA ILE A 344 -1.99 -9.99 -7.40
C ILE A 344 -2.61 -11.27 -7.95
N GLY A 345 -3.92 -11.38 -7.96
CA GLY A 345 -4.59 -12.57 -8.52
C GLY A 345 -4.19 -12.84 -9.96
N ALA A 346 -4.32 -11.85 -10.86
CA ALA A 346 -3.84 -11.92 -12.23
C ALA A 346 -3.17 -10.60 -12.65
N LEU A 347 -1.94 -10.66 -13.13
CA LEU A 347 -1.15 -9.49 -13.53
C LEU A 347 -0.76 -9.58 -15.00
N ILE A 348 -1.22 -8.62 -15.81
CA ILE A 348 -0.85 -8.46 -17.22
C ILE A 348 0.11 -7.27 -17.34
N PHE A 349 1.37 -7.52 -17.62
CA PHE A 349 2.38 -6.48 -17.84
C PHE A 349 2.26 -5.84 -19.24
N HIS A 350 3.33 -5.87 -20.03
CA HIS A 350 3.38 -5.41 -21.42
C HIS A 350 2.93 -6.51 -22.37
N ALA A 351 1.66 -6.91 -22.29
CA ALA A 351 1.07 -7.94 -23.14
C ALA A 351 -0.25 -7.45 -23.77
N SER A 352 -0.64 -8.06 -24.87
CA SER A 352 -1.86 -7.68 -25.58
C SER A 352 -2.77 -8.88 -25.85
N ASP A 353 -4.04 -8.58 -26.15
CA ASP A 353 -5.02 -9.57 -26.60
C ASP A 353 -5.21 -10.72 -25.58
N CYS A 354 -4.99 -10.43 -24.29
CA CYS A 354 -5.18 -11.39 -23.20
C CYS A 354 -6.61 -11.28 -22.66
N THR A 355 -7.16 -12.39 -22.21
CA THR A 355 -8.54 -12.46 -21.70
C THR A 355 -8.59 -13.21 -20.38
N LEU A 356 -9.19 -12.55 -19.37
CA LEU A 356 -9.68 -13.19 -18.16
C LEU A 356 -11.19 -13.26 -18.25
N ARG A 357 -11.78 -14.46 -18.23
CA ARG A 357 -13.23 -14.62 -18.41
C ARG A 357 -13.79 -15.67 -17.46
N HIS A 358 -14.93 -15.33 -16.83
CA HIS A 358 -15.58 -16.22 -15.88
C HIS A 358 -14.66 -16.74 -14.79
N CYS A 359 -13.76 -15.89 -14.28
CA CYS A 359 -12.89 -16.23 -13.18
C CYS A 359 -13.48 -15.77 -11.85
N ASP A 360 -13.17 -16.51 -10.80
CA ASP A 360 -13.40 -16.10 -9.42
C ASP A 360 -12.04 -15.81 -8.78
N ILE A 361 -11.80 -14.53 -8.41
CA ILE A 361 -10.52 -14.09 -7.86
C ILE A 361 -10.79 -13.42 -6.52
N GLY A 362 -10.34 -14.05 -5.44
CA GLY A 362 -10.65 -13.58 -4.09
C GLY A 362 -9.60 -13.90 -3.04
N ASP A 363 -9.71 -13.21 -1.90
CA ASP A 363 -8.86 -13.41 -0.73
C ASP A 363 -7.38 -13.10 -1.02
N PHE A 364 -7.13 -11.87 -1.52
CA PHE A 364 -5.80 -11.30 -1.70
C PHE A 364 -5.58 -10.07 -0.81
N PHE A 365 -4.34 -9.85 -0.39
CA PHE A 365 -3.97 -8.66 0.39
C PHE A 365 -3.71 -7.42 -0.48
N TYR A 366 -3.84 -7.55 -1.80
CA TYR A 366 -3.70 -6.50 -2.79
C TYR A 366 -4.76 -6.67 -3.90
N SER A 367 -4.53 -6.12 -5.10
CA SER A 367 -5.51 -6.14 -6.19
C SER A 367 -5.81 -7.55 -6.71
N ALA A 368 -7.03 -7.78 -7.21
CA ALA A 368 -7.36 -9.03 -7.91
C ALA A 368 -6.74 -9.05 -9.30
N VAL A 369 -6.86 -7.96 -10.05
CA VAL A 369 -6.34 -7.85 -11.43
C VAL A 369 -5.54 -6.56 -11.58
N SER A 370 -4.41 -6.64 -12.28
CA SER A 370 -3.64 -5.47 -12.71
C SER A 370 -3.30 -5.58 -14.19
N ILE A 371 -3.45 -4.46 -14.95
CA ILE A 371 -3.20 -4.44 -16.38
C ILE A 371 -2.35 -3.22 -16.74
N GLY A 372 -1.22 -3.46 -17.45
CA GLY A 372 -0.26 -2.44 -17.84
C GLY A 372 0.86 -2.25 -16.82
N TRP A 373 2.00 -1.70 -17.30
CA TRP A 373 3.19 -1.50 -16.47
C TRP A 373 4.02 -0.29 -16.93
N THR A 374 3.34 0.77 -17.38
CA THR A 374 3.99 2.00 -17.85
C THR A 374 3.47 3.21 -17.10
N TRP A 375 4.30 3.85 -16.29
CA TRP A 375 3.95 5.11 -15.62
C TRP A 375 3.93 6.27 -16.62
N GLY A 376 2.77 6.93 -16.72
CA GLY A 376 2.53 8.01 -17.67
C GLY A 376 2.19 7.50 -19.07
N TYR A 377 2.53 8.29 -20.10
CA TYR A 377 2.01 8.14 -21.46
C TYR A 377 3.00 7.57 -22.49
N LYS A 378 4.09 6.95 -22.03
CA LYS A 378 5.06 6.33 -22.95
C LYS A 378 4.40 5.20 -23.75
N PRO A 379 4.77 5.00 -25.02
CA PRO A 379 4.28 3.90 -25.83
C PRO A 379 4.52 2.53 -25.14
N THR A 380 3.55 1.67 -25.21
CA THR A 380 3.57 0.32 -24.63
C THR A 380 2.83 -0.64 -25.57
N PRO A 381 3.21 -1.91 -25.67
CA PRO A 381 2.46 -2.91 -26.41
C PRO A 381 1.19 -3.39 -25.71
N CYS A 382 0.94 -2.92 -24.46
CA CYS A 382 -0.26 -3.29 -23.73
C CYS A 382 -1.52 -2.75 -24.42
N ALA A 383 -2.38 -3.62 -24.90
CA ALA A 383 -3.58 -3.23 -25.65
C ALA A 383 -4.60 -4.39 -25.76
N ARG A 384 -5.86 -4.07 -25.97
CA ARG A 384 -6.95 -5.01 -26.28
C ARG A 384 -7.07 -6.20 -25.31
N ASN A 385 -6.72 -5.95 -24.04
CA ASN A 385 -6.93 -6.94 -22.99
C ASN A 385 -8.38 -6.88 -22.50
N THR A 386 -8.91 -8.01 -22.10
CA THR A 386 -10.31 -8.12 -21.67
C THR A 386 -10.42 -8.78 -20.32
N VAL A 387 -11.17 -8.15 -19.40
CA VAL A 387 -11.63 -8.78 -18.15
C VAL A 387 -13.15 -8.83 -18.21
N GLU A 388 -13.71 -10.02 -18.28
CA GLU A 388 -15.13 -10.21 -18.59
C GLU A 388 -15.77 -11.22 -17.64
N ALA A 389 -16.93 -10.85 -17.10
CA ALA A 389 -17.75 -11.73 -16.26
C ALA A 389 -16.95 -12.39 -15.12
N CYS A 390 -16.03 -11.66 -14.49
CA CYS A 390 -15.26 -12.13 -13.36
C CYS A 390 -15.88 -11.66 -12.04
N ASN A 391 -15.84 -12.52 -11.01
CA ASN A 391 -16.13 -12.17 -9.62
C ASN A 391 -14.83 -11.84 -8.90
N LEU A 392 -14.69 -10.62 -8.37
CA LEU A 392 -13.45 -10.07 -7.78
C LEU A 392 -13.78 -9.56 -6.38
N HIS A 393 -13.29 -10.23 -5.34
CA HIS A 393 -13.79 -9.97 -4.01
C HIS A 393 -12.80 -10.28 -2.87
N HIS A 394 -13.12 -9.80 -1.65
CA HIS A 394 -12.30 -9.99 -0.44
C HIS A 394 -10.84 -9.58 -0.68
N LEU A 395 -10.63 -8.30 -1.00
CA LEU A 395 -9.33 -7.76 -1.41
C LEU A 395 -8.81 -6.74 -0.41
N GLY A 396 -7.48 -6.75 -0.22
CA GLY A 396 -6.76 -5.76 0.57
C GLY A 396 -6.67 -6.08 2.06
N TRP A 397 -7.74 -6.51 2.73
CA TRP A 397 -7.76 -6.96 4.13
C TRP A 397 -7.09 -6.02 5.15
N ALA A 398 -7.03 -4.71 4.87
CA ALA A 398 -6.31 -3.73 5.67
C ALA A 398 -4.78 -3.97 5.78
N GLU A 399 -4.18 -4.71 4.85
CA GLU A 399 -2.73 -5.01 4.85
C GLU A 399 -1.92 -3.95 4.08
N LEU A 400 -2.33 -3.62 2.85
CA LEU A 400 -1.67 -2.65 1.98
C LEU A 400 -2.64 -1.55 1.55
N SER A 401 -2.11 -0.53 0.91
CA SER A 401 -2.83 0.64 0.39
C SER A 401 -2.65 0.76 -1.13
N ASP A 402 -3.24 1.81 -1.73
CA ASP A 402 -3.03 2.16 -3.14
C ASP A 402 -3.38 1.01 -4.10
N MET A 403 -4.59 0.46 -3.94
CA MET A 403 -5.04 -0.72 -4.68
C MET A 403 -6.52 -0.64 -5.02
N GLY A 404 -6.94 -1.41 -6.01
CA GLY A 404 -8.34 -1.58 -6.41
C GLY A 404 -8.64 -3.02 -6.80
N ALA A 405 -9.90 -3.37 -7.03
CA ALA A 405 -10.22 -4.69 -7.55
C ALA A 405 -9.55 -4.91 -8.90
N VAL A 406 -9.68 -3.94 -9.81
CA VAL A 406 -8.92 -3.91 -11.06
C VAL A 406 -8.14 -2.60 -11.12
N TYR A 407 -6.82 -2.74 -11.22
CA TYR A 407 -5.84 -1.66 -11.35
C TYR A 407 -5.35 -1.58 -12.80
N THR A 408 -5.25 -0.39 -13.36
CA THR A 408 -4.70 -0.17 -14.70
C THR A 408 -3.60 0.87 -14.69
N LEU A 409 -2.60 0.72 -15.55
CA LEU A 409 -1.42 1.58 -15.58
C LEU A 409 -0.92 1.83 -17.01
N GLY A 410 -0.86 3.11 -17.41
CA GLY A 410 -0.38 3.53 -18.72
C GLY A 410 -1.36 3.32 -19.89
N PRO A 411 -0.93 3.62 -21.12
CA PRO A 411 -1.78 3.50 -22.30
C PRO A 411 -2.11 2.04 -22.63
N GLN A 412 -3.39 1.75 -22.87
CA GLN A 412 -3.86 0.41 -23.23
C GLN A 412 -5.13 0.49 -24.09
N PRO A 413 -4.98 0.97 -25.34
CA PRO A 413 -6.09 1.18 -26.23
C PRO A 413 -6.84 -0.13 -26.50
N GLY A 414 -8.16 -0.07 -26.43
CA GLY A 414 -9.04 -1.21 -26.68
C GLY A 414 -9.14 -2.21 -25.52
N THR A 415 -8.56 -1.91 -24.36
CA THR A 415 -8.76 -2.72 -23.14
C THR A 415 -10.17 -2.47 -22.60
N VAL A 416 -10.87 -3.56 -22.25
CA VAL A 416 -12.26 -3.54 -21.79
C VAL A 416 -12.40 -4.35 -20.50
N ILE A 417 -13.07 -3.76 -19.51
CA ILE A 417 -13.49 -4.46 -18.29
C ILE A 417 -15.01 -4.41 -18.23
N ARG A 418 -15.66 -5.59 -18.34
CA ARG A 418 -17.11 -5.65 -18.45
C ARG A 418 -17.76 -6.85 -17.77
N GLY A 419 -19.00 -6.65 -17.32
CA GLY A 419 -19.81 -7.70 -16.73
C GLY A 419 -19.23 -8.29 -15.45
N CYS A 420 -18.30 -7.57 -14.82
CA CYS A 420 -17.64 -8.02 -13.59
C CYS A 420 -18.43 -7.62 -12.35
N HIS A 421 -18.32 -8.42 -11.31
CA HIS A 421 -18.81 -8.16 -9.96
C HIS A 421 -17.60 -7.92 -9.05
N MET A 422 -17.48 -6.72 -8.49
CA MET A 422 -16.35 -6.28 -7.65
C MET A 422 -16.89 -5.86 -6.30
N HIS A 423 -16.48 -6.52 -5.23
CA HIS A 423 -17.04 -6.24 -3.90
C HIS A 423 -16.10 -6.63 -2.76
N ASP A 424 -16.41 -6.14 -1.56
CA ASP A 424 -15.63 -6.42 -0.34
C ASP A 424 -14.15 -6.06 -0.52
N ILE A 425 -13.87 -4.75 -0.70
CA ILE A 425 -12.54 -4.24 -1.01
C ILE A 425 -12.12 -3.24 0.05
N GLY A 426 -11.07 -3.56 0.79
CA GLY A 426 -10.49 -2.73 1.83
C GLY A 426 -9.02 -2.40 1.55
N CYS A 427 -8.45 -1.50 2.34
CA CYS A 427 -7.03 -1.15 2.29
C CYS A 427 -6.54 -0.77 3.69
N ALA A 428 -5.24 -0.60 3.87
CA ALA A 428 -4.68 -0.23 5.17
C ALA A 428 -4.96 1.23 5.54
N SER A 429 -4.77 2.19 4.61
CA SER A 429 -4.92 3.61 4.91
C SER A 429 -5.58 4.44 3.80
N TYR A 430 -5.28 4.18 2.52
CA TYR A 430 -5.89 4.83 1.37
C TYR A 430 -5.94 3.87 0.19
N GLY A 431 -6.97 3.96 -0.63
CA GLY A 431 -7.23 2.98 -1.68
C GLY A 431 -8.43 2.11 -1.35
N GLY A 432 -8.40 0.85 -1.76
CA GLY A 432 -9.55 -0.03 -1.65
C GLY A 432 -10.65 0.39 -2.62
N TRP A 433 -10.24 0.74 -3.85
CA TRP A 433 -11.16 1.14 -4.93
C TRP A 433 -11.71 -0.07 -5.68
N GLY A 434 -12.85 0.12 -6.33
CA GLY A 434 -13.35 -0.89 -7.26
C GLY A 434 -12.55 -0.87 -8.57
N MET A 435 -12.77 0.14 -9.37
CA MET A 435 -12.09 0.40 -10.64
C MET A 435 -11.04 1.48 -10.45
N TYR A 436 -9.76 1.16 -10.70
CA TYR A 436 -8.68 2.09 -10.48
C TYR A 436 -7.86 2.34 -11.75
N ASN A 437 -8.00 3.54 -12.31
CA ASN A 437 -7.14 4.03 -13.38
C ASN A 437 -5.98 4.84 -12.78
N ASP A 438 -4.81 4.24 -12.66
CA ASP A 438 -3.63 4.91 -12.18
C ASP A 438 -2.85 5.61 -13.31
N GLU A 439 -1.65 6.03 -13.05
CA GLU A 439 -0.80 6.93 -13.84
C GLU A 439 -0.81 6.65 -15.35
N GLY A 440 -1.37 7.58 -16.12
CA GLY A 440 -1.37 7.52 -17.58
C GLY A 440 -2.36 6.54 -18.20
N SER A 441 -3.24 5.92 -17.44
CA SER A 441 -4.28 5.00 -17.95
C SER A 441 -5.08 5.64 -19.07
N THR A 442 -5.04 5.04 -20.26
CA THR A 442 -5.60 5.66 -21.49
C THR A 442 -6.33 4.66 -22.37
N GLY A 443 -7.52 5.06 -22.83
CA GLY A 443 -8.29 4.32 -23.85
C GLY A 443 -8.96 3.05 -23.33
N ILE A 444 -9.35 3.03 -22.05
CA ILE A 444 -9.95 1.89 -21.35
C ILE A 444 -11.46 2.08 -21.25
N VAL A 445 -12.21 1.02 -21.48
CA VAL A 445 -13.67 0.98 -21.33
C VAL A 445 -14.07 0.13 -20.13
N TRP A 446 -14.88 0.71 -19.24
CA TRP A 446 -15.48 0.06 -18.09
C TRP A 446 -16.99 0.06 -18.25
N GLU A 447 -17.61 -1.08 -18.50
CA GLU A 447 -19.04 -1.13 -18.80
C GLU A 447 -19.75 -2.35 -18.20
N ASN A 448 -21.00 -2.15 -17.80
CA ASN A 448 -21.85 -3.23 -17.26
C ASN A 448 -21.25 -3.93 -16.03
N ASN A 449 -20.53 -3.22 -15.17
CA ASN A 449 -19.99 -3.80 -13.96
C ASN A 449 -20.83 -3.42 -12.74
N LEU A 450 -20.91 -4.31 -11.78
CA LEU A 450 -21.41 -4.04 -10.43
C LEU A 450 -20.23 -3.88 -9.48
N VAL A 451 -20.15 -2.73 -8.80
CA VAL A 451 -19.14 -2.43 -7.78
C VAL A 451 -19.83 -2.04 -6.50
N HIS A 452 -19.57 -2.75 -5.39
CA HIS A 452 -20.15 -2.40 -4.10
C HIS A 452 -19.23 -2.73 -2.92
N ASP A 453 -19.53 -2.17 -1.75
CA ASP A 453 -18.81 -2.42 -0.50
C ASP A 453 -17.29 -2.26 -0.63
N THR A 454 -16.87 -1.13 -1.22
CA THR A 454 -15.46 -0.72 -1.26
C THR A 454 -15.16 0.27 -0.15
N GLN A 455 -13.91 0.30 0.34
CA GLN A 455 -13.51 1.27 1.36
C GLN A 455 -13.53 2.70 0.83
N ASP A 456 -12.99 2.93 -0.37
CA ASP A 456 -13.01 4.23 -1.06
C ASP A 456 -13.71 4.06 -2.42
N GLY A 457 -13.58 4.98 -3.34
CA GLY A 457 -14.37 5.10 -4.56
C GLY A 457 -14.63 3.81 -5.33
N GLY A 458 -15.85 3.61 -5.76
CA GLY A 458 -16.16 2.56 -6.72
C GLY A 458 -15.40 2.76 -8.04
N TYR A 459 -15.15 4.03 -8.40
CA TYR A 459 -14.24 4.42 -9.47
C TYR A 459 -13.23 5.47 -8.98
N HIS A 460 -11.95 5.26 -9.31
CA HIS A 460 -10.88 6.23 -9.10
C HIS A 460 -10.03 6.38 -10.36
N GLN A 461 -9.79 7.63 -10.76
CA GLN A 461 -8.73 7.97 -11.71
C GLN A 461 -7.67 8.85 -11.03
N HIS A 462 -6.43 8.37 -10.99
CA HIS A 462 -5.31 9.19 -10.52
C HIS A 462 -5.00 10.25 -11.59
N TYR A 463 -4.54 9.84 -12.78
CA TYR A 463 -4.52 10.66 -13.99
C TYR A 463 -4.49 9.76 -15.25
N GLY A 464 -5.04 10.26 -16.34
CA GLY A 464 -5.18 9.52 -17.58
C GLY A 464 -6.11 10.22 -18.56
N ARG A 465 -6.32 9.65 -19.74
CA ARG A 465 -7.11 10.31 -20.78
C ARG A 465 -7.99 9.35 -21.59
N GLY A 466 -9.17 9.85 -21.97
CA GLY A 466 -10.06 9.18 -22.89
C GLY A 466 -10.59 7.84 -22.40
N ASN A 467 -10.73 7.67 -21.08
CA ASN A 467 -11.34 6.48 -20.50
C ASN A 467 -12.89 6.64 -20.51
N ILE A 468 -13.60 5.54 -20.64
CA ILE A 468 -15.07 5.51 -20.69
C ILE A 468 -15.60 4.63 -19.56
N ILE A 469 -16.44 5.22 -18.72
CA ILE A 469 -17.06 4.55 -17.58
C ILE A 469 -18.57 4.66 -17.78
N ARG A 470 -19.19 3.60 -18.28
CA ARG A 470 -20.60 3.66 -18.66
C ARG A 470 -21.37 2.43 -18.25
N ASN A 471 -22.65 2.66 -17.95
CA ASN A 471 -23.62 1.60 -17.66
C ASN A 471 -23.19 0.68 -16.52
N ASN A 472 -22.53 1.25 -15.48
CA ASN A 472 -22.12 0.51 -14.28
C ASN A 472 -23.04 0.84 -13.10
N ILE A 473 -23.04 -0.03 -12.11
CA ILE A 473 -23.69 0.18 -10.81
C ILE A 473 -22.58 0.33 -9.76
N PHE A 474 -22.58 1.47 -9.06
CA PHE A 474 -21.73 1.76 -7.91
C PHE A 474 -22.61 1.85 -6.67
N ALA A 475 -22.40 0.97 -5.69
CA ALA A 475 -23.28 0.90 -4.53
C ALA A 475 -22.51 0.78 -3.21
N PHE A 476 -22.83 1.66 -2.25
CA PHE A 476 -22.39 1.57 -0.85
C PHE A 476 -20.88 1.60 -0.60
N GLN A 477 -20.14 2.43 -1.35
CA GLN A 477 -18.76 2.77 -1.02
C GLN A 477 -18.74 3.59 0.28
N LYS A 478 -17.75 3.36 1.14
CA LYS A 478 -17.75 3.92 2.51
C LYS A 478 -17.25 5.36 2.57
N GLU A 479 -16.07 5.67 1.96
CA GLU A 479 -15.47 7.00 2.07
C GLU A 479 -15.94 7.95 0.97
N VAL A 480 -15.84 7.54 -0.28
CA VAL A 480 -16.17 8.34 -1.47
C VAL A 480 -16.77 7.43 -2.53
N GLN A 481 -17.67 7.92 -3.37
CA GLN A 481 -18.24 7.10 -4.45
C GLN A 481 -17.38 7.15 -5.72
N ILE A 482 -16.93 8.35 -6.10
CA ILE A 482 -16.16 8.58 -7.34
C ILE A 482 -15.03 9.54 -7.03
N ARG A 483 -13.81 9.22 -7.48
CA ARG A 483 -12.61 10.00 -7.18
C ARG A 483 -11.81 10.34 -8.43
N ARG A 484 -11.33 11.59 -8.52
CA ARG A 484 -10.35 12.08 -9.48
C ARG A 484 -9.26 12.85 -8.74
N SER A 485 -8.01 12.35 -8.73
CA SER A 485 -6.96 12.90 -7.88
C SER A 485 -6.15 14.02 -8.55
N LYS A 486 -5.74 13.82 -9.81
CA LYS A 486 -4.81 14.73 -10.49
C LYS A 486 -5.41 15.21 -11.82
N PRO A 487 -5.77 16.51 -11.95
CA PRO A 487 -6.23 17.08 -13.20
C PRO A 487 -5.06 17.26 -14.18
N GLU A 488 -5.36 17.05 -15.45
CA GLU A 488 -4.44 17.27 -16.59
C GLU A 488 -5.17 18.00 -17.73
N GLU A 489 -4.43 18.39 -18.77
CA GLU A 489 -5.00 19.15 -19.90
C GLU A 489 -5.85 18.33 -20.87
N PHE A 490 -5.96 17.02 -20.66
CA PHE A 490 -6.72 16.12 -21.51
C PHE A 490 -8.13 15.89 -20.98
N LEU A 491 -9.04 15.46 -21.85
CA LEU A 491 -10.30 14.84 -21.41
C LEU A 491 -9.94 13.57 -20.63
N ALA A 492 -10.13 13.61 -19.31
CA ALA A 492 -9.74 12.54 -18.43
C ALA A 492 -10.59 11.30 -18.65
N PHE A 493 -11.90 11.45 -18.56
CA PHE A 493 -12.86 10.37 -18.79
C PHE A 493 -14.26 10.90 -19.10
N ALA A 494 -15.08 10.00 -19.66
CA ALA A 494 -16.52 10.12 -19.73
C ALA A 494 -17.16 9.18 -18.68
N PHE A 495 -18.04 9.75 -17.84
CA PHE A 495 -18.81 9.01 -16.83
C PHE A 495 -20.29 9.17 -17.12
N GLU A 496 -20.89 8.17 -17.75
CA GLU A 496 -22.23 8.29 -18.28
C GLU A 496 -23.08 7.02 -18.10
N GLN A 497 -24.38 7.21 -17.97
CA GLN A 497 -25.35 6.12 -17.83
C GLN A 497 -25.02 5.18 -16.66
N ASN A 498 -24.44 5.72 -15.56
CA ASN A 498 -24.16 4.92 -14.38
C ASN A 498 -25.23 5.14 -13.30
N ILE A 499 -25.36 4.17 -12.41
CA ILE A 499 -26.15 4.28 -11.18
C ILE A 499 -25.19 4.38 -10.02
N VAL A 500 -25.33 5.40 -9.16
CA VAL A 500 -24.53 5.61 -7.97
C VAL A 500 -25.44 5.69 -6.75
N VAL A 501 -25.34 4.70 -5.86
CA VAL A 501 -26.18 4.60 -4.65
C VAL A 501 -25.29 4.49 -3.42
N PHE A 502 -25.55 5.29 -2.38
CA PHE A 502 -24.78 5.26 -1.16
C PHE A 502 -25.58 5.69 0.08
N SER A 503 -25.10 5.31 1.25
CA SER A 503 -25.69 5.70 2.53
C SER A 503 -24.76 6.67 3.30
N GLU A 504 -23.47 6.52 3.13
CA GLU A 504 -22.43 7.28 3.84
C GLU A 504 -21.36 7.80 2.87
N GLY A 505 -20.41 8.57 3.40
CA GLY A 505 -19.33 9.13 2.60
C GLY A 505 -19.75 10.29 1.69
N LYS A 506 -18.85 10.65 0.77
CA LYS A 506 -19.03 11.75 -0.19
C LYS A 506 -19.30 11.21 -1.59
N LEU A 507 -20.07 11.94 -2.38
CA LEU A 507 -20.28 11.58 -3.79
C LEU A 507 -18.96 11.68 -4.57
N PHE A 508 -18.27 12.83 -4.45
CA PHE A 508 -17.02 13.09 -5.16
C PHE A 508 -15.83 13.32 -4.19
N GLY A 509 -14.71 12.68 -4.48
CA GLY A 509 -13.45 12.91 -3.80
C GLY A 509 -12.57 13.93 -4.53
N HIS A 510 -11.68 14.62 -3.79
CA HIS A 510 -10.85 15.73 -4.29
C HIS A 510 -11.68 16.83 -4.94
N VAL A 511 -12.41 17.56 -4.10
CA VAL A 511 -13.33 18.63 -4.46
C VAL A 511 -12.67 19.83 -5.14
N ASP A 512 -13.46 20.69 -5.74
CA ASP A 512 -13.14 21.96 -6.41
C ASP A 512 -12.44 21.81 -7.77
N LYS A 513 -11.15 22.09 -7.87
CA LYS A 513 -10.42 22.22 -9.14
C LYS A 513 -10.46 20.96 -10.01
N ASN A 514 -10.61 19.78 -9.41
CA ASN A 514 -10.57 18.53 -10.15
C ASN A 514 -11.86 18.25 -10.93
N TRP A 515 -12.97 18.90 -10.61
CA TRP A 515 -14.26 18.65 -11.25
C TRP A 515 -14.74 19.80 -12.14
N PHE A 516 -14.13 21.01 -12.00
CA PHE A 516 -14.56 22.21 -12.72
C PHE A 516 -13.53 22.73 -13.74
N ASP A 517 -12.62 21.89 -14.19
CA ASP A 517 -11.61 22.22 -15.20
C ASP A 517 -12.08 21.98 -16.66
N GLY A 518 -13.30 21.48 -16.86
CA GLY A 518 -13.85 21.12 -18.16
C GLY A 518 -13.20 19.89 -18.82
N ARG A 519 -12.49 19.07 -18.02
CA ARG A 519 -11.74 17.90 -18.50
C ARG A 519 -12.37 16.56 -18.11
N VAL A 520 -13.61 16.57 -17.65
CA VAL A 520 -14.45 15.38 -17.42
C VAL A 520 -15.79 15.58 -18.10
N PHE A 521 -16.30 14.53 -18.70
CA PHE A 521 -17.67 14.49 -19.20
C PHE A 521 -18.50 13.65 -18.24
N VAL A 522 -19.50 14.27 -17.61
CA VAL A 522 -20.38 13.59 -16.62
C VAL A 522 -21.81 13.88 -17.05
N ASN A 523 -22.57 12.85 -17.47
CA ASN A 523 -23.95 13.03 -17.91
C ASN A 523 -24.76 11.71 -17.90
N ARG A 524 -26.08 11.84 -17.89
CA ARG A 524 -27.02 10.69 -17.91
C ARG A 524 -26.76 9.67 -16.80
N ASN A 525 -26.46 10.14 -15.57
CA ASN A 525 -26.28 9.29 -14.41
C ASN A 525 -27.49 9.37 -13.49
N LEU A 526 -27.69 8.32 -12.70
CA LEU A 526 -28.66 8.32 -11.62
C LEU A 526 -27.90 8.31 -10.28
N TYR A 527 -28.24 9.27 -9.41
CA TYR A 527 -27.69 9.40 -8.07
C TYR A 527 -28.75 9.16 -7.02
N TRP A 528 -28.45 8.37 -6.02
CA TRP A 528 -29.34 8.14 -4.89
C TRP A 528 -28.57 8.04 -3.58
N LYS A 529 -28.97 8.84 -2.59
CA LYS A 529 -28.44 8.74 -1.24
C LYS A 529 -29.56 8.27 -0.31
N THR A 530 -29.37 7.12 0.31
CA THR A 530 -30.37 6.56 1.24
C THR A 530 -30.48 7.45 2.48
N GLY A 531 -31.68 7.53 3.06
CA GLY A 531 -31.92 8.39 4.21
C GLY A 531 -32.22 9.87 3.89
N GLY A 532 -32.21 10.29 2.60
CA GLY A 532 -32.69 11.62 2.17
C GLY A 532 -31.77 12.78 2.54
N ALA A 533 -30.52 12.53 2.91
CA ALA A 533 -29.57 13.61 3.17
C ALA A 533 -29.23 14.38 1.88
N PRO A 534 -28.95 15.69 1.96
CA PRO A 534 -28.65 16.50 0.79
C PRO A 534 -27.37 16.00 0.10
N PHE A 535 -27.33 16.19 -1.22
CA PHE A 535 -26.14 15.90 -2.04
C PHE A 535 -25.17 17.09 -1.99
N ASP A 536 -23.89 16.76 -1.97
CA ASP A 536 -22.77 17.66 -2.24
C ASP A 536 -22.08 17.25 -3.55
N PHE A 537 -22.21 18.11 -4.56
CA PHE A 537 -21.60 17.94 -5.88
C PHE A 537 -20.26 18.67 -5.93
N ALA A 538 -19.23 18.13 -5.24
CA ALA A 538 -17.91 18.73 -5.14
C ALA A 538 -17.91 20.18 -4.62
N GLY A 539 -18.66 20.44 -3.54
CA GLY A 539 -18.82 21.76 -2.94
C GLY A 539 -19.89 22.64 -3.61
N LYS A 540 -20.69 22.08 -4.53
CA LYS A 540 -21.76 22.78 -5.26
C LYS A 540 -23.13 22.15 -4.99
N THR A 541 -24.17 22.97 -5.19
CA THR A 541 -25.56 22.51 -5.28
C THR A 541 -25.78 21.78 -6.61
N TRP A 542 -26.87 21.01 -6.69
CA TRP A 542 -27.28 20.35 -7.93
C TRP A 542 -27.44 21.30 -9.12
N ASP A 543 -28.05 22.46 -8.90
CA ASP A 543 -28.28 23.47 -9.94
C ASP A 543 -26.96 24.11 -10.39
N GLU A 544 -26.06 24.45 -9.48
CA GLU A 544 -24.74 24.99 -9.82
C GLU A 544 -23.89 23.98 -10.62
N TRP A 545 -23.96 22.69 -10.24
CA TRP A 545 -23.29 21.59 -10.94
C TRP A 545 -23.79 21.45 -12.38
N ARG A 546 -25.12 21.46 -12.57
CA ARG A 546 -25.75 21.41 -13.90
C ARG A 546 -25.49 22.65 -14.73
N ASN A 547 -25.48 23.84 -14.12
CA ASN A 547 -25.17 25.09 -14.82
C ASN A 547 -23.71 25.13 -15.30
N PHE A 548 -22.80 24.39 -14.69
CA PHE A 548 -21.44 24.20 -15.19
C PHE A 548 -21.39 23.29 -16.44
N GLY A 549 -22.46 22.54 -16.71
CA GLY A 549 -22.56 21.63 -17.85
C GLY A 549 -22.42 20.15 -17.51
N HIS A 550 -22.33 19.79 -16.23
CA HIS A 550 -22.35 18.41 -15.78
C HIS A 550 -23.78 17.91 -15.55
N ASP A 551 -24.01 16.63 -15.76
CA ASP A 551 -25.24 15.90 -15.43
C ASP A 551 -26.56 16.56 -15.88
N VAL A 552 -26.53 17.23 -17.04
CA VAL A 552 -27.69 17.96 -17.57
C VAL A 552 -28.90 17.04 -17.80
N GLU A 553 -28.64 15.80 -18.21
CA GLU A 553 -29.64 14.75 -18.44
C GLU A 553 -29.66 13.68 -17.34
N SER A 554 -29.02 13.93 -16.22
CA SER A 554 -28.97 13.03 -15.07
C SER A 554 -30.14 13.26 -14.11
N VAL A 555 -30.37 12.30 -13.22
CA VAL A 555 -31.48 12.35 -12.27
C VAL A 555 -31.01 11.99 -10.84
N ILE A 556 -31.63 12.65 -9.85
CA ILE A 556 -31.55 12.23 -8.45
C ILE A 556 -32.87 11.52 -8.14
N ALA A 557 -32.82 10.19 -8.02
CA ALA A 557 -33.98 9.35 -7.76
C ALA A 557 -33.57 7.98 -7.22
N ASP A 558 -34.48 7.32 -6.50
CA ASP A 558 -34.33 5.94 -6.11
C ASP A 558 -34.25 5.05 -7.36
N PRO A 559 -33.19 4.26 -7.57
CA PRO A 559 -33.06 3.35 -8.71
C PRO A 559 -34.07 2.23 -8.69
N LEU A 560 -34.78 2.01 -7.58
CA LEU A 560 -35.75 0.93 -7.38
C LEU A 560 -35.14 -0.46 -7.58
N PHE A 561 -34.03 -0.73 -6.93
CA PHE A 561 -33.50 -2.09 -6.82
C PHE A 561 -34.47 -3.02 -6.08
N VAL A 562 -34.45 -4.30 -6.40
CA VAL A 562 -35.36 -5.30 -5.78
C VAL A 562 -35.10 -5.47 -4.31
N ALA A 563 -33.84 -5.68 -3.90
CA ALA A 563 -33.43 -5.85 -2.52
C ALA A 563 -31.90 -5.63 -2.36
N PRO A 564 -31.41 -4.39 -2.47
CA PRO A 564 -29.97 -4.10 -2.46
C PRO A 564 -29.31 -4.44 -1.11
N GLU A 565 -30.07 -4.40 -0.01
CA GLU A 565 -29.64 -4.83 1.32
C GLU A 565 -29.31 -6.33 1.41
N ASN A 566 -29.80 -7.11 0.46
CA ASN A 566 -29.56 -8.56 0.32
C ASN A 566 -28.67 -8.85 -0.91
N GLY A 567 -27.95 -7.85 -1.43
CA GLY A 567 -27.11 -7.99 -2.60
C GLY A 567 -27.85 -8.13 -3.93
N ASN A 568 -29.18 -7.86 -3.97
CA ASN A 568 -29.96 -7.96 -5.20
C ASN A 568 -30.16 -6.58 -5.86
N TYR A 569 -29.29 -6.25 -6.78
CA TYR A 569 -29.27 -5.00 -7.55
C TYR A 569 -30.07 -5.05 -8.85
N THR A 570 -30.99 -6.02 -8.99
CA THR A 570 -31.92 -6.08 -10.12
C THR A 570 -32.86 -4.88 -10.09
N LEU A 571 -32.99 -4.14 -11.21
CA LEU A 571 -33.90 -3.02 -11.33
C LEU A 571 -35.35 -3.50 -11.51
N ARG A 572 -36.29 -2.79 -10.87
CA ARG A 572 -37.72 -2.95 -11.18
C ARG A 572 -38.04 -2.30 -12.53
N PRO A 573 -39.09 -2.76 -13.24
CA PRO A 573 -39.44 -2.24 -14.59
C PRO A 573 -39.73 -0.73 -14.65
N GLU A 574 -40.17 -0.14 -13.55
CA GLU A 574 -40.47 1.30 -13.42
C GLU A 574 -39.23 2.15 -13.01
N SER A 575 -38.06 1.57 -12.91
CA SER A 575 -36.84 2.27 -12.51
C SER A 575 -36.59 3.53 -13.35
N PRO A 576 -36.32 4.68 -12.73
CA PRO A 576 -35.94 5.90 -13.42
C PRO A 576 -34.60 5.79 -14.18
N ALA A 577 -33.77 4.81 -13.86
CA ALA A 577 -32.51 4.55 -14.56
C ALA A 577 -32.71 4.24 -16.04
N LEU A 578 -33.82 3.62 -16.39
CA LEU A 578 -34.19 3.33 -17.80
C LEU A 578 -34.37 4.60 -18.63
N LYS A 579 -34.80 5.71 -18.01
CA LYS A 579 -35.04 7.00 -18.69
C LYS A 579 -33.76 7.74 -19.04
N ILE A 580 -32.68 7.47 -18.35
CA ILE A 580 -31.34 8.04 -18.64
C ILE A 580 -30.55 7.18 -19.61
N GLY A 581 -31.14 6.11 -20.14
CA GLY A 581 -30.52 5.19 -21.09
C GLY A 581 -29.70 4.09 -20.47
N PHE A 582 -29.80 3.86 -19.13
CA PHE A 582 -29.19 2.70 -18.49
C PHE A 582 -29.78 1.40 -19.04
N THR A 583 -28.94 0.49 -19.47
CA THR A 583 -29.34 -0.82 -19.97
C THR A 583 -29.11 -1.88 -18.89
N PRO A 584 -30.16 -2.50 -18.34
CA PRO A 584 -29.99 -3.55 -17.32
C PRO A 584 -29.17 -4.71 -17.86
N PHE A 585 -28.29 -5.21 -17.01
CA PHE A 585 -27.42 -6.37 -17.28
C PHE A 585 -27.51 -7.39 -16.12
N ASP A 586 -27.21 -8.63 -16.41
CA ASP A 586 -27.18 -9.67 -15.38
C ASP A 586 -25.78 -9.81 -14.77
N TRP A 587 -25.56 -9.17 -13.64
CA TRP A 587 -24.29 -9.22 -12.90
C TRP A 587 -24.02 -10.59 -12.25
N ARG A 588 -25.02 -11.47 -12.14
CA ARG A 588 -24.90 -12.82 -11.55
C ARG A 588 -24.17 -13.81 -12.44
N ILE A 589 -23.91 -13.45 -13.69
CA ILE A 589 -23.08 -14.27 -14.59
C ILE A 589 -21.60 -14.17 -14.25
N ALA A 590 -21.20 -13.21 -13.41
CA ALA A 590 -19.81 -13.04 -12.98
C ALA A 590 -19.34 -14.22 -12.12
N GLY A 591 -18.11 -14.65 -12.35
CA GLY A 591 -17.49 -15.79 -11.69
C GLY A 591 -17.59 -17.07 -12.51
N VAL A 592 -17.18 -18.17 -11.88
CA VAL A 592 -17.07 -19.46 -12.55
C VAL A 592 -18.43 -20.06 -12.93
N THR A 593 -18.42 -20.88 -13.98
CA THR A 593 -19.61 -21.51 -14.54
C THR A 593 -19.51 -23.03 -14.51
N GLY A 594 -20.59 -23.73 -14.80
CA GLY A 594 -20.64 -25.19 -14.91
C GLY A 594 -21.15 -25.87 -13.65
N GLU A 595 -20.48 -26.88 -13.17
CA GLU A 595 -20.93 -27.82 -12.11
C GLU A 595 -21.04 -27.14 -10.75
N ASP A 596 -22.06 -27.55 -9.96
CA ASP A 596 -22.27 -26.97 -8.60
C ASP A 596 -21.09 -27.20 -7.66
N ALA A 597 -20.40 -28.32 -7.81
CA ALA A 597 -19.18 -28.60 -7.04
C ALA A 597 -18.08 -27.57 -7.31
N TRP A 598 -17.93 -27.14 -8.56
CA TRP A 598 -16.97 -26.11 -8.96
C TRP A 598 -17.36 -24.73 -8.40
N LYS A 599 -18.62 -24.35 -8.57
CA LYS A 599 -19.17 -23.11 -7.99
C LYS A 599 -19.08 -23.07 -6.47
N LYS A 600 -19.21 -24.22 -5.81
CA LYS A 600 -19.07 -24.30 -4.33
C LYS A 600 -17.65 -24.01 -3.86
N ILE A 601 -16.62 -24.36 -4.63
CA ILE A 601 -15.24 -23.99 -4.33
C ILE A 601 -15.07 -22.47 -4.42
N ALA A 602 -15.59 -21.83 -5.49
CA ALA A 602 -15.57 -20.38 -5.66
C ALA A 602 -16.32 -19.65 -4.54
N ALA A 603 -17.43 -20.21 -4.06
CA ALA A 603 -18.23 -19.66 -2.97
C ALA A 603 -17.63 -19.91 -1.56
N THR A 604 -16.31 -20.06 -1.44
CA THR A 604 -15.62 -20.17 -0.14
C THR A 604 -15.91 -18.93 0.70
N ASP A 605 -16.36 -19.15 1.94
CA ASP A 605 -16.59 -18.08 2.91
C ASP A 605 -15.24 -17.68 3.55
N PHE A 606 -14.79 -16.46 3.27
CA PHE A 606 -13.58 -15.90 3.86
C PHE A 606 -13.85 -15.07 5.13
N GLY A 607 -15.10 -14.99 5.57
CA GLY A 607 -15.53 -14.19 6.71
C GLY A 607 -15.68 -12.70 6.39
N PRO A 608 -16.01 -11.89 7.41
CA PRO A 608 -16.28 -10.46 7.19
C PRO A 608 -15.03 -9.70 6.79
N MET A 609 -15.17 -8.83 5.79
CA MET A 609 -14.09 -7.99 5.29
C MET A 609 -13.51 -7.07 6.38
N LYS A 610 -12.18 -6.93 6.39
CA LYS A 610 -11.46 -5.98 7.25
C LYS A 610 -11.15 -4.72 6.46
N TYR A 611 -11.60 -3.59 6.98
CA TYR A 611 -11.29 -2.26 6.44
C TYR A 611 -10.26 -1.58 7.35
N GLY A 612 -9.26 -0.94 6.74
CA GLY A 612 -8.24 -0.23 7.47
C GLY A 612 -8.80 1.05 8.09
N ILE A 613 -8.30 1.37 9.24
CA ILE A 613 -8.48 2.67 9.87
C ILE A 613 -7.20 3.44 9.63
N LYS A 614 -7.27 4.63 9.05
CA LYS A 614 -6.10 5.51 8.96
C LYS A 614 -5.51 5.65 10.35
N PRO A 615 -4.28 5.16 10.59
CA PRO A 615 -3.69 5.30 11.91
C PRO A 615 -3.61 6.79 12.23
N LYS A 616 -4.20 7.18 13.34
CA LYS A 616 -4.03 8.52 13.89
C LYS A 616 -2.62 8.55 14.45
N ALA A 617 -1.77 9.40 13.88
CA ALA A 617 -0.44 9.56 14.42
C ALA A 617 -0.53 9.93 15.91
N PRO A 618 0.25 9.30 16.80
CA PRO A 618 0.22 9.66 18.20
C PRO A 618 0.66 11.11 18.40
N PRO A 619 0.25 11.73 19.51
CA PRO A 619 0.74 13.05 19.86
C PRO A 619 2.28 13.04 19.89
N MET A 620 2.89 13.98 19.17
CA MET A 620 4.34 14.10 19.12
C MET A 620 4.89 14.55 20.47
N LYS A 621 6.00 13.91 20.88
CA LYS A 621 6.88 14.41 21.91
C LYS A 621 8.29 14.48 21.32
N LEU A 622 8.84 15.69 21.25
CA LEU A 622 10.15 15.96 20.68
C LEU A 622 11.03 16.69 21.69
N ALA A 623 12.29 16.32 21.77
CA ALA A 623 13.37 17.08 22.37
C ALA A 623 14.59 16.85 21.47
N ASP A 624 14.97 17.84 20.66
CA ASP A 624 16.02 17.70 19.65
C ASP A 624 17.01 18.85 19.74
N GLY A 625 18.18 18.58 20.34
CA GLY A 625 19.35 19.45 20.36
C GLY A 625 20.31 19.14 19.20
N PHE A 626 19.92 18.32 18.21
CA PHE A 626 20.66 17.97 17.00
C PHE A 626 21.96 17.18 17.19
N GLU A 627 22.35 16.84 18.41
CA GLU A 627 23.61 16.14 18.72
C GLU A 627 23.69 14.73 18.08
N GLY A 628 22.52 14.04 18.01
CA GLY A 628 22.38 12.76 17.32
C GLY A 628 22.21 12.85 15.79
N THR A 629 22.10 14.05 15.22
CA THR A 629 21.84 14.25 13.79
C THR A 629 23.16 14.58 13.05
N PRO A 630 23.55 13.84 12.00
CA PRO A 630 24.77 14.10 11.26
C PRO A 630 24.86 15.51 10.66
N ILE A 631 26.06 16.11 10.66
CA ILE A 631 26.31 17.39 10.01
C ILE A 631 25.95 17.30 8.51
N GLY A 632 25.23 18.29 7.99
CA GLY A 632 24.71 18.34 6.64
C GLY A 632 23.34 17.64 6.47
N ALA A 633 22.86 16.93 7.47
CA ALA A 633 21.53 16.31 7.46
C ALA A 633 20.43 17.32 7.82
N LYS A 634 19.21 16.94 7.53
CA LYS A 634 17.97 17.65 7.92
C LYS A 634 17.59 17.26 9.36
N PRO A 635 16.78 18.08 10.04
CA PRO A 635 16.26 17.71 11.36
C PRO A 635 15.44 16.43 11.28
N SER A 636 15.58 15.57 12.26
CA SER A 636 14.83 14.34 12.37
C SER A 636 13.33 14.62 12.52
N GLN A 637 12.46 13.76 12.00
CA GLN A 637 10.99 13.88 12.08
C GLN A 637 10.38 15.17 11.49
N ALA A 638 11.20 16.09 10.97
CA ALA A 638 10.71 17.30 10.33
C ALA A 638 10.42 17.09 8.85
N GLN A 639 9.42 17.82 8.36
CA GLN A 639 9.16 18.01 6.94
C GLN A 639 9.60 19.41 6.54
N GLY A 640 9.84 19.66 5.26
CA GLY A 640 10.31 20.97 4.85
C GLY A 640 10.11 21.28 3.39
N LEU A 641 10.06 22.57 3.10
CA LEU A 641 10.01 23.12 1.76
C LEU A 641 11.29 23.92 1.48
N TYR A 642 12.21 23.31 0.75
CA TYR A 642 13.48 23.88 0.28
C TYR A 642 13.79 23.31 -1.10
N LYS A 643 12.95 23.69 -2.07
CA LYS A 643 12.88 23.07 -3.40
C LYS A 643 14.13 23.23 -4.26
N LYS A 644 14.91 24.30 -4.07
CA LYS A 644 16.08 24.60 -4.94
C LYS A 644 17.38 24.05 -4.39
N ASP A 645 17.59 24.04 -3.08
CA ASP A 645 18.84 23.58 -2.45
C ASP A 645 18.53 22.89 -1.09
N PRO A 646 18.73 21.57 -1.00
CA PRO A 646 18.59 20.86 0.27
C PRO A 646 19.51 21.37 1.38
N ALA A 647 20.58 22.10 1.05
CA ALA A 647 21.51 22.68 2.01
C ALA A 647 20.95 23.91 2.73
N MET A 648 19.80 24.44 2.35
CA MET A 648 19.16 25.59 3.00
C MET A 648 18.68 25.33 4.43
N VAL A 649 18.38 24.06 4.78
CA VAL A 649 18.03 23.64 6.14
C VAL A 649 18.88 22.42 6.46
N ARG A 650 19.88 22.58 7.32
CA ARG A 650 20.83 21.50 7.64
C ARG A 650 21.42 21.64 9.06
N VAL A 651 21.79 20.53 9.64
CA VAL A 651 22.60 20.51 10.87
C VAL A 651 24.02 20.94 10.57
N VAL A 652 24.57 21.81 11.42
CA VAL A 652 25.94 22.31 11.34
C VAL A 652 26.68 22.06 12.66
N GLY A 653 28.00 21.92 12.59
CA GLY A 653 28.89 21.66 13.74
C GLY A 653 29.52 22.91 14.35
N GLU A 654 28.99 24.11 14.07
CA GLU A 654 29.58 25.36 14.56
C GLU A 654 28.50 26.29 15.13
N GLY A 655 28.79 26.89 16.28
CA GLY A 655 27.98 27.97 16.82
C GLY A 655 26.67 27.55 17.48
N ALA A 656 26.55 26.33 17.99
CA ALA A 656 25.43 25.82 18.76
C ALA A 656 25.17 26.65 20.03
N ALA A 657 23.92 26.67 20.52
CA ALA A 657 23.57 27.24 21.82
C ALA A 657 24.02 26.31 22.95
N HIS A 658 23.79 25.02 22.73
CA HIS A 658 24.18 23.92 23.60
C HIS A 658 24.84 22.82 22.80
N GLY A 659 25.77 22.08 23.43
CA GLY A 659 26.46 20.99 22.74
C GLY A 659 27.40 21.42 21.62
N GLU A 660 27.45 20.60 20.55
CA GLU A 660 28.37 20.78 19.40
C GLU A 660 27.62 21.06 18.07
N ARG A 661 26.30 20.85 18.02
CA ARG A 661 25.52 20.90 16.78
C ARG A 661 24.24 21.75 16.94
N CYS A 662 23.87 22.43 15.87
CA CYS A 662 22.60 23.13 15.77
C CYS A 662 22.06 23.08 14.34
N LEU A 663 20.82 23.49 14.12
CA LEU A 663 20.19 23.58 12.80
C LEU A 663 20.42 24.96 12.20
N GLN A 664 20.90 25.04 10.97
CA GLN A 664 21.05 26.27 10.20
C GLN A 664 20.01 26.37 9.09
N LEU A 665 19.33 27.52 9.01
CA LEU A 665 18.51 27.94 7.88
C LEU A 665 19.25 29.04 7.11
N THR A 666 19.29 28.95 5.79
CA THR A 666 19.92 29.96 4.92
C THR A 666 18.87 30.53 3.98
N ASP A 667 18.59 31.82 4.08
CA ASP A 667 17.70 32.57 3.19
C ASP A 667 18.45 33.23 2.03
N GLY A 668 17.74 33.65 0.97
CA GLY A 668 18.33 34.31 -0.18
C GLY A 668 17.29 34.93 -1.12
N PRO A 669 17.71 35.91 -1.95
CA PRO A 669 16.81 36.68 -2.83
C PRO A 669 16.22 35.86 -3.99
N ASP A 670 16.83 34.74 -4.35
CA ASP A 670 16.45 33.92 -5.52
C ASP A 670 15.39 32.84 -5.22
N LEU A 671 14.79 32.88 -4.03
CA LEU A 671 13.76 31.94 -3.63
C LEU A 671 12.42 32.25 -4.28
N THR A 672 11.74 31.20 -4.74
CA THR A 672 10.48 31.33 -5.49
C THR A 672 9.27 31.68 -4.63
N SER A 673 9.31 31.29 -3.38
CA SER A 673 8.20 31.49 -2.44
C SER A 673 8.61 32.36 -1.26
N ALA A 674 7.74 33.27 -0.84
CA ALA A 674 7.97 34.19 0.27
C ALA A 674 8.01 33.52 1.67
N TYR A 675 7.97 32.20 1.71
CA TYR A 675 8.01 31.36 2.90
C TYR A 675 9.04 30.21 2.75
N GLU A 676 10.04 30.38 1.91
CA GLU A 676 11.18 29.46 1.73
C GLU A 676 12.47 30.14 2.22
N PRO A 677 13.35 29.41 2.96
CA PRO A 677 13.15 28.04 3.43
C PRO A 677 12.21 27.93 4.62
N HIS A 678 11.53 26.81 4.77
CA HIS A 678 10.89 26.44 6.01
C HIS A 678 10.93 24.95 6.27
N PHE A 679 10.86 24.58 7.54
CA PHE A 679 10.59 23.23 7.98
C PHE A 679 9.50 23.25 9.07
N TYR A 680 8.90 22.07 9.30
CA TYR A 680 7.81 21.96 10.26
C TYR A 680 7.72 20.54 10.82
N TYR A 681 7.09 20.45 11.98
CA TYR A 681 6.70 19.21 12.62
C TYR A 681 5.19 19.03 12.55
N LEU A 682 4.72 17.76 12.68
CA LEU A 682 3.30 17.40 12.71
C LEU A 682 2.94 16.86 14.11
N PRO A 683 2.60 17.72 15.07
CA PRO A 683 2.44 17.33 16.47
C PRO A 683 1.24 16.43 16.74
N ASN A 684 0.15 16.57 16.00
CA ASN A 684 -1.11 15.84 16.22
C ASN A 684 -1.65 15.99 17.65
N HIS A 685 -1.57 17.18 18.21
CA HIS A 685 -2.12 17.47 19.53
C HIS A 685 -3.58 17.92 19.40
N GLU A 686 -4.52 17.17 19.97
CA GLU A 686 -5.95 17.46 19.86
C GLU A 686 -6.55 18.02 21.12
N GLN A 687 -5.94 17.75 22.27
CA GLN A 687 -6.42 18.17 23.62
C GLN A 687 -5.22 18.47 24.51
N GLY A 688 -5.44 19.27 25.57
CA GLY A 688 -4.45 19.56 26.59
C GLY A 688 -3.67 20.85 26.36
N THR A 689 -2.55 21.00 27.06
CA THR A 689 -1.65 22.15 26.91
C THR A 689 -0.41 21.74 26.14
N THR A 690 -0.18 22.37 25.00
CA THR A 690 1.03 22.18 24.20
C THR A 690 2.08 23.20 24.63
N HIS A 691 3.30 22.73 24.81
CA HIS A 691 4.50 23.51 25.05
C HIS A 691 5.45 23.32 23.87
N VAL A 692 5.91 24.43 23.28
CA VAL A 692 6.97 24.46 22.28
C VAL A 692 8.06 25.39 22.77
N ALA A 693 9.30 24.89 22.86
CA ALA A 693 10.45 25.71 23.20
C ALA A 693 11.56 25.55 22.15
N PHE A 694 12.37 26.57 21.96
CA PHE A 694 13.54 26.52 21.09
C PHE A 694 14.49 27.68 21.37
N ASP A 695 15.77 27.47 21.08
CA ASP A 695 16.76 28.52 21.01
C ASP A 695 16.89 29.01 19.57
N VAL A 696 16.99 30.35 19.39
CA VAL A 696 17.11 30.96 18.06
C VAL A 696 18.16 32.06 18.05
N LYS A 697 19.00 32.06 17.02
CA LYS A 697 19.99 33.12 16.74
C LYS A 697 19.83 33.58 15.29
N LEU A 698 19.71 34.89 15.07
CA LEU A 698 19.43 35.50 13.77
C LEU A 698 20.58 36.40 13.34
N GLU A 699 21.07 36.28 12.11
CA GLU A 699 21.91 37.30 11.52
C GLU A 699 21.15 38.62 11.29
N PRO A 700 21.84 39.77 11.24
CA PRO A 700 21.23 41.03 10.83
C PRO A 700 20.50 40.91 9.49
N GLY A 701 19.26 41.34 9.43
CA GLY A 701 18.41 41.26 8.22
C GLY A 701 17.59 39.98 8.08
N TYR A 702 17.89 38.91 8.82
CA TYR A 702 17.07 37.69 8.79
C TYR A 702 15.69 37.96 9.39
N GLU A 703 14.64 37.56 8.70
CA GLU A 703 13.27 37.55 9.20
C GLU A 703 12.86 36.10 9.53
N PHE A 704 12.27 35.92 10.72
CA PHE A 704 11.88 34.59 11.18
C PHE A 704 10.44 34.59 11.70
N LEU A 705 9.67 33.58 11.26
CA LEU A 705 8.28 33.37 11.67
C LEU A 705 8.14 31.98 12.27
N HIS A 706 7.60 31.91 13.47
CA HIS A 706 7.14 30.68 14.11
C HIS A 706 5.62 30.70 14.19
N GLU A 707 4.96 29.65 13.68
CA GLU A 707 3.51 29.58 13.56
C GLU A 707 2.99 28.19 13.88
N TRP A 708 1.83 28.12 14.53
CA TRP A 708 1.08 26.89 14.78
C TRP A 708 -0.17 26.88 13.91
N ARG A 709 -0.53 25.68 13.35
CA ARG A 709 -1.68 25.55 12.46
C ARG A 709 -2.54 24.33 12.79
N ASP A 710 -3.82 24.52 12.64
CA ASP A 710 -4.83 23.48 12.46
C ASP A 710 -5.10 23.40 10.96
N ASN A 711 -4.82 22.25 10.37
CA ASN A 711 -4.96 22.01 8.91
C ASN A 711 -6.41 21.80 8.46
N THR A 712 -7.40 22.07 9.33
CA THR A 712 -8.80 22.07 8.95
C THR A 712 -9.09 23.32 8.12
N PRO A 713 -9.55 23.17 6.84
CA PRO A 713 -9.83 24.33 5.99
C PRO A 713 -10.96 25.22 6.55
N LEU A 714 -10.88 26.52 6.27
CA LEU A 714 -11.98 27.49 6.33
C LEU A 714 -12.49 27.78 4.91
N ALA A 715 -13.62 28.45 4.78
CA ALA A 715 -14.22 28.80 3.49
C ALA A 715 -13.26 29.59 2.55
N ASP A 716 -12.37 30.39 3.14
CA ASP A 716 -11.44 31.28 2.44
C ASP A 716 -9.96 30.95 2.68
N LYS A 717 -9.64 29.96 3.54
CA LYS A 717 -8.26 29.63 3.94
C LYS A 717 -8.05 28.12 4.03
N ALA A 718 -6.87 27.67 3.62
CA ALA A 718 -6.49 26.26 3.65
C ALA A 718 -6.23 25.71 5.07
N TYR A 719 -6.03 26.59 6.05
CA TYR A 719 -5.71 26.23 7.44
C TYR A 719 -6.10 27.35 8.39
N ARG A 720 -6.06 27.07 9.70
CA ARG A 720 -6.37 27.99 10.79
C ARG A 720 -5.10 28.24 11.59
N SER A 721 -4.65 29.50 11.68
CA SER A 721 -3.44 29.87 12.41
C SER A 721 -3.75 30.13 13.88
N GLY A 722 -2.95 29.54 14.76
CA GLY A 722 -3.02 29.78 16.23
C GLY A 722 -1.95 30.74 16.72
N PRO A 723 -1.09 30.32 17.68
CA PRO A 723 0.09 31.06 18.08
C PRO A 723 0.97 31.44 16.90
N MET A 724 1.31 32.73 16.81
CA MET A 724 2.16 33.26 15.74
C MET A 724 3.07 34.36 16.29
N ILE A 725 4.37 34.22 16.13
CA ILE A 725 5.38 35.18 16.52
C ILE A 725 6.36 35.44 15.39
N GLU A 726 6.77 36.70 15.27
CA GLU A 726 7.67 37.18 14.22
C GLU A 726 8.91 37.85 14.80
N PHE A 727 10.06 37.56 14.28
CA PHE A 727 11.30 38.26 14.53
C PHE A 727 11.67 39.06 13.28
N LYS A 728 11.67 40.35 13.41
CA LYS A 728 11.92 41.27 12.30
C LYS A 728 12.55 42.56 12.79
N LYS A 729 13.61 43.01 12.10
CA LYS A 729 14.30 44.29 12.40
C LYS A 729 14.72 44.43 13.88
N GLY A 730 15.22 43.33 14.47
CA GLY A 730 15.67 43.33 15.85
C GLY A 730 14.57 43.40 16.91
N ALA A 731 13.35 43.02 16.55
CA ALA A 731 12.21 43.00 17.45
C ALA A 731 11.44 41.70 17.36
N LEU A 732 10.91 41.22 18.50
CA LEU A 732 9.90 40.17 18.61
C LEU A 732 8.52 40.79 18.62
N SER A 733 7.63 40.28 17.77
CA SER A 733 6.25 40.77 17.69
C SER A 733 5.23 39.64 17.56
N SER A 734 3.97 39.91 17.89
CA SER A 734 2.81 39.06 17.66
C SER A 734 1.60 39.92 17.30
N GLY A 735 0.84 39.50 16.27
CA GLY A 735 -0.32 40.23 15.77
C GLY A 735 0.00 41.69 15.38
N GLY A 736 1.21 41.94 14.86
CA GLY A 736 1.68 43.28 14.49
C GLY A 736 2.12 44.18 15.66
N ARG A 737 2.00 43.70 16.92
CA ARG A 737 2.43 44.43 18.11
C ARG A 737 3.84 44.00 18.51
N LYS A 738 4.78 44.97 18.66
CA LYS A 738 6.08 44.69 19.24
C LYS A 738 5.93 44.30 20.71
N LEU A 739 6.56 43.19 21.10
CA LEU A 739 6.55 42.67 22.48
C LEU A 739 7.89 42.97 23.17
N ALA A 740 9.00 42.70 22.50
CA ALA A 740 10.34 42.88 23.07
C ALA A 740 11.38 43.24 22.00
N ASP A 741 12.56 43.67 22.43
CA ASP A 741 13.76 43.70 21.60
C ASP A 741 14.33 42.29 21.45
N ALA A 742 14.75 41.95 20.22
CA ALA A 742 15.38 40.71 19.86
C ALA A 742 16.64 41.02 19.06
N PRO A 743 17.76 41.30 19.72
CA PRO A 743 19.01 41.72 19.06
C PRO A 743 19.53 40.57 18.18
N PRO A 744 20.11 40.88 17.00
CA PRO A 744 20.75 39.89 16.18
C PRO A 744 22.04 39.35 16.80
N ASP A 745 22.55 38.22 16.23
CA ASP A 745 23.78 37.55 16.60
C ASP A 745 23.89 37.03 18.05
N VAL A 746 22.79 36.95 18.75
CA VAL A 746 22.72 36.40 20.11
C VAL A 746 21.70 35.23 20.15
N TRP A 747 21.95 34.25 20.98
CA TRP A 747 21.00 33.19 21.24
C TRP A 747 19.86 33.68 22.13
N LEU A 748 18.63 33.51 21.70
CA LEU A 748 17.42 33.85 22.40
C LEU A 748 16.64 32.57 22.72
N HIS A 749 16.26 32.35 23.96
CA HIS A 749 15.39 31.23 24.34
C HIS A 749 13.93 31.65 24.26
N VAL A 750 13.12 30.85 23.58
CA VAL A 750 11.70 31.12 23.33
C VAL A 750 10.86 29.95 23.80
N GLU A 751 9.81 30.25 24.58
CA GLU A 751 8.81 29.26 24.98
C GLU A 751 7.41 29.75 24.60
N VAL A 752 6.60 28.87 23.97
CA VAL A 752 5.20 29.11 23.60
C VAL A 752 4.32 28.09 24.26
N ASN A 753 3.33 28.50 25.01
CA ASN A 753 2.37 27.61 25.68
C ASN A 753 0.95 27.96 25.27
N ALA A 754 0.17 26.98 24.85
CA ALA A 754 -1.21 27.17 24.46
C ALA A 754 -2.08 25.94 24.78
N LYS A 755 -3.30 26.20 25.20
CA LYS A 755 -4.32 25.16 25.40
C LYS A 755 -5.00 24.84 24.09
N ILE A 756 -5.06 23.54 23.76
CA ILE A 756 -5.64 22.99 22.55
C ILE A 756 -6.89 22.16 22.89
N GLY A 757 -7.86 22.12 21.97
CA GLY A 757 -9.08 21.33 22.12
C GLY A 757 -10.12 21.97 23.03
N ASP A 758 -10.82 21.16 23.80
CA ASP A 758 -11.90 21.62 24.66
C ASP A 758 -11.42 22.54 25.76
N GLY A 759 -12.17 23.62 25.96
CA GLY A 759 -11.86 24.63 26.98
C GLY A 759 -10.65 25.53 26.65
N ARG A 760 -10.19 25.56 25.38
CA ARG A 760 -9.25 26.58 24.89
C ARG A 760 -9.88 27.98 25.00
N ASP A 761 -9.04 28.99 25.23
CA ASP A 761 -9.45 30.38 25.26
C ASP A 761 -8.98 31.18 24.03
N ASN A 762 -8.36 30.50 23.06
CA ASN A 762 -7.77 31.07 21.87
C ASN A 762 -6.67 32.10 22.15
N THR A 763 -5.92 31.86 23.22
CA THR A 763 -4.76 32.66 23.63
C THR A 763 -3.54 31.74 23.85
N PHE A 764 -2.37 32.33 23.84
CA PHE A 764 -1.13 31.68 24.20
C PHE A 764 -0.25 32.55 25.10
N ASP A 765 0.60 31.91 25.88
CA ASP A 765 1.60 32.57 26.69
C ASP A 765 2.97 32.40 25.99
N LEU A 766 3.76 33.46 26.04
CA LEU A 766 5.08 33.53 25.44
C LEU A 766 6.10 33.95 26.48
N THR A 767 7.23 33.24 26.55
CA THR A 767 8.40 33.62 27.32
C THR A 767 9.58 33.88 26.39
N LEU A 768 10.25 35.01 26.55
CA LEU A 768 11.51 35.34 25.90
C LEU A 768 12.61 35.51 26.93
N THR A 769 13.72 34.82 26.80
CA THR A 769 14.91 34.96 27.65
C THR A 769 16.12 35.36 26.80
N LEU A 770 16.69 36.53 27.14
CA LEU A 770 17.92 37.01 26.55
C LEU A 770 19.16 36.43 27.31
N PRO A 771 20.35 36.35 26.69
CA PRO A 771 21.53 35.87 27.39
C PRO A 771 21.82 36.63 28.67
N GLY A 772 21.87 35.92 29.79
CA GLY A 772 22.14 36.49 31.11
C GLY A 772 21.02 37.38 31.69
N GLY A 773 19.89 37.49 30.97
CA GLY A 773 18.71 38.25 31.37
C GLY A 773 17.70 37.42 32.18
N GLN A 774 16.72 38.11 32.78
CA GLN A 774 15.56 37.44 33.35
C GLN A 774 14.51 37.15 32.28
N PRO A 775 13.75 36.04 32.36
CA PRO A 775 12.65 35.74 31.45
C PRO A 775 11.62 36.87 31.40
N GLN A 776 11.25 37.27 30.19
CA GLN A 776 10.17 38.22 29.92
C GLN A 776 8.91 37.44 29.55
N HIS A 777 7.84 37.59 30.31
CA HIS A 777 6.60 36.85 30.15
C HIS A 777 5.53 37.72 29.50
N PHE A 778 4.84 37.19 28.49
CA PHE A 778 3.72 37.80 27.81
C PHE A 778 2.55 36.82 27.85
N GLU A 779 1.54 37.17 28.63
CA GLU A 779 0.38 36.31 28.86
C GLU A 779 -0.79 36.68 27.96
N LYS A 780 -1.61 35.67 27.62
CA LYS A 780 -2.87 35.80 26.88
C LYS A 780 -2.75 36.57 25.57
N LEU A 781 -1.70 36.31 24.82
CA LEU A 781 -1.58 36.78 23.44
C LEU A 781 -2.63 36.08 22.55
N PRO A 782 -3.38 36.83 21.71
CA PRO A 782 -4.45 36.22 20.92
C PRO A 782 -3.90 35.31 19.83
N PHE A 783 -4.60 34.22 19.53
CA PHE A 783 -4.39 33.45 18.32
C PHE A 783 -4.65 34.30 17.08
N ALA A 784 -3.96 34.00 15.98
CA ALA A 784 -4.23 34.67 14.71
C ALA A 784 -5.61 34.29 14.14
N SER A 785 -6.19 33.16 14.57
CA SER A 785 -7.56 32.71 14.26
C SER A 785 -8.22 32.08 15.49
N THR A 786 -9.42 32.49 15.81
CA THR A 786 -10.23 31.90 16.88
C THR A 786 -10.79 30.52 16.55
N HIS A 787 -10.60 30.07 15.33
CA HIS A 787 -11.11 28.77 14.84
C HIS A 787 -10.13 27.63 14.95
N MET A 788 -8.91 27.83 15.44
CA MET A 788 -7.94 26.76 15.67
C MET A 788 -8.40 25.88 16.84
N GLU A 789 -8.59 24.59 16.58
CA GLU A 789 -9.09 23.63 17.58
C GLU A 789 -8.04 22.61 18.00
N LYS A 790 -7.16 22.24 17.10
CA LYS A 790 -6.10 21.25 17.29
C LYS A 790 -4.80 21.76 16.71
N LEU A 791 -3.69 21.11 17.04
CA LEU A 791 -2.38 21.45 16.51
C LEU A 791 -1.88 20.34 15.57
N ASP A 792 -2.02 20.59 14.28
CA ASP A 792 -1.56 19.68 13.22
C ASP A 792 -0.17 20.03 12.68
N TRP A 793 0.30 21.28 12.87
CA TRP A 793 1.52 21.77 12.24
C TRP A 793 2.20 22.83 13.09
N VAL A 794 3.52 22.68 13.32
CA VAL A 794 4.39 23.65 13.99
C VAL A 794 5.53 24.01 13.06
N GLY A 795 5.59 25.24 12.61
CA GLY A 795 6.51 25.68 11.58
C GLY A 795 7.54 26.70 12.01
N PHE A 796 8.67 26.64 11.35
CA PHE A 796 9.84 27.49 11.45
C PHE A 796 10.15 28.01 10.03
N ILE A 797 9.86 29.28 9.77
CA ILE A 797 9.73 29.85 8.42
C ILE A 797 10.66 31.04 8.27
N SER A 798 11.28 31.17 7.12
CA SER A 798 11.94 32.39 6.68
C SER A 798 11.05 33.15 5.70
N PRO A 799 10.38 34.23 6.08
CA PRO A 799 9.58 35.03 5.18
C PRO A 799 10.39 36.15 4.48
N GLY A 800 11.69 36.26 4.77
CA GLY A 800 12.59 37.27 4.23
C GLY A 800 12.99 37.04 2.77
N LYS A 801 13.86 37.91 2.27
CA LYS A 801 14.51 37.81 0.93
C LYS A 801 15.96 38.24 1.00
N GLU A 802 16.51 38.44 2.17
CA GLU A 802 17.90 38.87 2.38
C GLU A 802 18.78 37.62 2.44
N SER A 803 20.01 37.75 1.94
CA SER A 803 21.01 36.70 2.10
C SER A 803 21.52 36.71 3.53
N ALA A 804 20.87 35.95 4.40
CA ALA A 804 21.14 35.89 5.83
C ALA A 804 20.86 34.48 6.39
N LYS A 805 21.30 34.22 7.61
CA LYS A 805 21.19 32.92 8.27
C LYS A 805 20.46 33.03 9.62
N CYS A 806 19.82 31.92 9.95
CA CYS A 806 19.25 31.67 11.25
C CYS A 806 19.79 30.33 11.77
N TRP A 807 19.99 30.24 13.08
CA TRP A 807 20.30 29.00 13.76
C TRP A 807 19.22 28.71 14.78
N LEU A 808 18.85 27.43 14.87
CA LEU A 808 17.92 26.91 15.88
C LEU A 808 18.60 25.78 16.66
N ASP A 809 18.28 25.71 17.95
CA ASP A 809 18.76 24.66 18.81
C ASP A 809 17.71 24.30 19.87
N GLU A 810 17.90 23.15 20.57
CA GLU A 810 17.06 22.70 21.68
C GLU A 810 15.55 22.79 21.41
N ILE A 811 15.09 22.27 20.26
CA ILE A 811 13.66 22.29 19.92
C ILE A 811 12.93 21.25 20.79
N VAL A 812 11.96 21.73 21.56
CA VAL A 812 11.05 20.90 22.37
C VAL A 812 9.63 21.08 21.85
N ILE A 813 8.90 19.99 21.67
CA ILE A 813 7.46 19.96 21.39
C ILE A 813 6.85 18.88 22.29
N GLU A 814 6.00 19.28 23.22
CA GLU A 814 5.35 18.33 24.11
C GLU A 814 3.91 18.74 24.44
N ASN A 815 3.12 17.77 24.89
CA ASN A 815 1.72 18.01 25.25
C ASN A 815 1.41 17.37 26.59
N THR A 816 0.72 18.11 27.44
CA THR A 816 0.23 17.63 28.73
C THR A 816 -1.30 17.64 28.71
N VAL A 817 -1.88 16.45 28.71
CA VAL A 817 -3.32 16.25 28.88
C VAL A 817 -3.62 16.03 30.35
N ALA A 818 -4.46 16.88 30.95
CA ALA A 818 -4.92 16.65 32.30
C ALA A 818 -5.69 15.32 32.36
N LYS A 819 -5.31 14.45 33.29
CA LYS A 819 -5.95 13.13 33.51
C LYS A 819 -7.36 13.29 34.03
#